data_cee1d16f6da7c0ca4a0e6d31bdf7e405
#
_entry.id   cee1d16f6da7c0ca4a0e6d31bdf7e405
#
_cell.length_a   1.000
_cell.length_b   1.000
_cell.length_c   1.000
_cell.angle_alpha   90.00
_cell.angle_beta   90.00
_cell.angle_gamma   90.00
#
_symmetry.space_group_name_H-M   'P 1'
#
loop_
_entity.id
_entity.type
_entity.pdbx_description
1 polymer ?
#
loop_
_entity_poly.entity_id
_entity_poly.type
_entity_poly.pdbx_seq_one_letter_code
_entity_poly.pdbx_strand_id
1 'polypeptide(L)'
;MSLSFIQRGLAATVAAGGLCFAIQPVAWAEGPQHAAPGALPKGVVQGPAVEGITEYRLPNGLKVLLFPDSSRPTVTVNVTYLVGSRFENYGETGMAHLLEHLMFKGSKNHPDITRQFQDRGMQFNGTTSFDRTNYYEVFQAGGDNLDWALRMEADRMTHSFIARKDLDSEMTVVRNEYENGENSPTSVLMKRMQSIAYDWHSYGRSTIGNKSDIENVRISNLQNFYRTYYQPDNAVLLVAGKFDPNQTLASISKLFGAIPKPKRTLPEFWTVEPTQDGDRSFTVRRQGDVQLVAVAYHVPSGLHDDSDALSFASTILGDSPTGRLHKLLVESGKASEVFSFGQTGYAPGLQYFGAVVKKGEPIEPVRAALTEAVEDFARHPPTPEEMERTRRGYLNSIERSLADPSQVGLALSEDIALGDWRLFFDGRDRVSTITAGQVAQVSGRYFKRDNRTTGVFLPTENPERADVPPAPSLESVLKDFKPKAASLSAEDFEPSQANVMKRTLLTTAGGVKLALLPKKNRGQTVTVDLRQHFGDEQNLFGKGAVPGLTAAMLMRGTTKYDRVQLADAFDKLKIAGGLTHFQTTRENLPEALKLVAHVLKEPSFPAGEFEQLRQQALVGLDASRNEPTTVASRALNEHFDIYPKGDVRHETTLAEDAADLKGATLDQVKAFHRDFYGTVPAQMAIVGDFDAGSIVPLVDQLFGQWKAPEHVAPVLRKYADIKPVHETFNTPDKENGFYTARMNLDLNVDDPDYPALMLADYIFGGGGLKSRLMDRIRQKDGLSYGGGSQIAAGDLDRAGMFAISAIAAPQNLARVDAAVHEELARALKDGFTAAELSGAKSGLIQQRIQNRADDGALSAGWTSYLYQGKTYEWSADFERRMMAVTLPQLNAAFRKAIDPARLSVVMAGDQAKMKVAKAAH
;
A
#
# COMPACT_ATOMS: atom_id res chain seq x y z
N MET A 1 10.42 -0.60 -1.35
CA MET A 1 9.09 -0.04 -0.99
C MET A 1 8.32 0.58 -2.17
N SER A 2 8.96 0.98 -3.25
CA SER A 2 8.32 1.71 -4.36
C SER A 2 7.44 0.87 -5.30
N LEU A 3 7.48 -0.44 -5.28
CA LEU A 3 6.72 -1.30 -6.20
C LEU A 3 5.35 -1.77 -5.68
N SER A 4 5.05 -1.60 -4.40
CA SER A 4 3.79 -2.11 -3.82
C SER A 4 2.59 -1.16 -3.95
N PHE A 5 2.79 0.08 -4.37
CA PHE A 5 1.71 1.07 -4.48
C PHE A 5 0.93 1.02 -5.81
N ILE A 6 1.52 0.46 -6.86
CA ILE A 6 0.89 0.41 -8.19
C ILE A 6 -0.10 -0.75 -8.32
N GLN A 7 -0.04 -1.78 -7.49
CA GLN A 7 -0.87 -2.98 -7.61
C GLN A 7 -2.21 -2.96 -6.86
N ARG A 8 -2.60 -1.89 -6.17
CA ARG A 8 -3.88 -1.85 -5.41
C ARG A 8 -4.95 -0.90 -5.95
N GLY A 9 -4.84 -0.49 -7.18
CA GLY A 9 -5.74 0.52 -7.78
C GLY A 9 -6.78 0.03 -8.77
N LEU A 10 -7.07 -1.24 -8.88
CA LEU A 10 -8.05 -1.71 -9.89
C LEU A 10 -8.77 -3.00 -9.48
N ALA A 11 -9.92 -2.84 -8.89
CA ALA A 11 -11.05 -3.75 -9.01
C ALA A 11 -12.28 -2.98 -8.51
N ALA A 12 -13.12 -2.72 -9.27
CA ALA A 12 -14.23 -3.16 -10.07
C ALA A 12 -15.54 -2.42 -9.72
N THR A 13 -16.47 -2.32 -10.39
CA THR A 13 -17.31 -2.10 -11.53
C THR A 13 -18.80 -2.39 -11.32
N VAL A 14 -19.76 -1.97 -11.91
CA VAL A 14 -20.67 -1.52 -12.85
C VAL A 14 -22.16 -1.97 -12.89
N ALA A 15 -23.07 -1.44 -13.43
CA ALA A 15 -23.90 -1.44 -14.63
C ALA A 15 -25.27 -0.78 -14.56
N ALA A 16 -25.64 -0.31 -15.67
CA ALA A 16 -26.62 0.60 -16.14
C ALA A 16 -28.09 0.14 -16.18
N GLY A 17 -28.96 1.14 -16.22
CA GLY A 17 -30.32 1.05 -16.67
C GLY A 17 -30.93 2.46 -16.73
N GLY A 18 -31.08 3.02 -17.90
CA GLY A 18 -31.57 4.38 -18.08
C GLY A 18 -33.08 4.52 -17.87
N LEU A 19 -33.48 5.62 -17.23
CA LEU A 19 -34.81 6.22 -17.34
C LEU A 19 -34.67 7.73 -17.24
N CYS A 20 -35.09 8.42 -18.28
CA CYS A 20 -35.18 9.88 -18.31
C CYS A 20 -36.21 10.35 -17.31
N PHE A 21 -35.83 11.20 -16.36
CA PHE A 21 -36.77 12.10 -15.66
C PHE A 21 -36.23 13.52 -15.66
N ALA A 22 -37.12 14.42 -15.92
CA ALA A 22 -36.88 15.85 -16.05
C ALA A 22 -36.35 16.44 -14.75
N ILE A 23 -35.25 17.18 -14.87
CA ILE A 23 -34.57 17.88 -13.76
C ILE A 23 -35.30 19.22 -13.56
N GLN A 24 -35.92 19.39 -12.41
CA GLN A 24 -36.19 20.72 -11.85
C GLN A 24 -34.95 21.20 -11.07
N PRO A 25 -34.59 22.48 -11.16
CA PRO A 25 -33.40 22.97 -10.44
C PRO A 25 -33.69 23.02 -8.93
N VAL A 26 -33.03 22.16 -8.19
CA VAL A 26 -32.93 22.26 -6.74
C VAL A 26 -31.96 23.39 -6.41
N ALA A 27 -32.42 24.40 -5.70
CA ALA A 27 -31.56 25.45 -5.17
C ALA A 27 -30.50 24.82 -4.26
N TRP A 28 -29.26 25.03 -4.58
CA TRP A 28 -28.10 24.61 -3.77
C TRP A 28 -28.10 25.40 -2.47
N ALA A 29 -28.18 24.74 -1.35
CA ALA A 29 -27.91 25.35 -0.07
C ALA A 29 -26.42 25.80 -0.07
N GLU A 30 -26.20 27.06 0.20
CA GLU A 30 -24.87 27.62 0.39
C GLU A 30 -24.13 26.78 1.43
N GLY A 31 -22.98 26.16 1.02
CA GLY A 31 -22.08 25.49 1.95
C GLY A 31 -21.51 26.48 2.97
N PRO A 32 -20.89 26.00 4.05
CA PRO A 32 -20.38 26.88 5.08
C PRO A 32 -19.43 27.92 4.45
N GLN A 33 -19.77 29.20 4.64
CA GLN A 33 -18.96 30.33 4.16
C GLN A 33 -17.54 30.17 4.69
N HIS A 34 -16.58 30.08 3.78
CA HIS A 34 -15.18 30.23 4.14
C HIS A 34 -15.03 31.52 4.95
N ALA A 35 -14.42 31.42 6.13
CA ALA A 35 -14.02 32.61 6.88
C ALA A 35 -13.30 33.56 5.93
N ALA A 36 -13.67 34.84 5.92
CA ALA A 36 -13.02 35.83 5.06
C ALA A 36 -11.50 35.71 5.22
N PRO A 37 -10.72 35.74 4.13
CA PRO A 37 -9.27 35.57 4.21
C PRO A 37 -8.72 36.59 5.19
N GLY A 38 -8.11 36.10 6.29
CA GLY A 38 -7.40 36.95 7.23
C GLY A 38 -6.28 37.72 6.47
N ALA A 39 -5.81 38.85 6.97
CA ALA A 39 -4.71 39.54 6.34
C ALA A 39 -3.52 38.59 6.17
N LEU A 40 -3.04 38.42 4.93
CA LEU A 40 -1.91 37.55 4.62
C LEU A 40 -0.68 37.94 5.45
N PRO A 41 0.09 36.95 5.93
CA PRO A 41 1.38 37.26 6.57
C PRO A 41 2.27 38.10 5.65
N LYS A 42 3.09 38.95 6.25
CA LYS A 42 3.94 39.92 5.50
C LYS A 42 4.81 39.20 4.46
N GLY A 43 4.66 39.59 3.20
CA GLY A 43 5.42 39.08 2.08
C GLY A 43 4.93 37.76 1.49
N VAL A 44 3.93 37.16 2.06
CA VAL A 44 3.25 35.98 1.48
C VAL A 44 2.32 36.43 0.35
N VAL A 45 2.37 35.72 -0.78
CA VAL A 45 1.52 35.97 -1.94
C VAL A 45 0.62 34.77 -2.12
N GLN A 46 -0.67 35.00 -2.27
CA GLN A 46 -1.62 33.95 -2.64
C GLN A 46 -1.53 33.69 -4.14
N GLY A 47 -1.43 32.42 -4.49
CA GLY A 47 -1.43 31.92 -5.86
C GLY A 47 -2.81 31.38 -6.27
N PRO A 48 -2.87 30.43 -7.23
CA PRO A 48 -4.12 29.83 -7.66
C PRO A 48 -4.78 29.01 -6.56
N ALA A 49 -6.12 28.90 -6.68
CA ALA A 49 -6.93 28.02 -5.85
C ALA A 49 -7.73 27.08 -6.74
N VAL A 50 -7.68 25.78 -6.47
CA VAL A 50 -8.35 24.74 -7.24
C VAL A 50 -8.96 23.72 -6.29
N GLU A 51 -10.26 23.55 -6.35
CA GLU A 51 -11.04 22.51 -5.64
C GLU A 51 -10.71 22.35 -4.15
N GLY A 52 -10.54 23.48 -3.45
CA GLY A 52 -10.26 23.52 -2.01
C GLY A 52 -8.78 23.56 -1.65
N ILE A 53 -7.88 23.35 -2.59
CA ILE A 53 -6.45 23.57 -2.42
C ILE A 53 -6.12 25.01 -2.79
N THR A 54 -5.44 25.74 -1.92
CA THR A 54 -4.97 27.11 -2.18
C THR A 54 -3.44 27.16 -2.10
N GLU A 55 -2.80 27.67 -3.15
CA GLU A 55 -1.36 27.93 -3.19
C GLU A 55 -1.02 29.26 -2.51
N TYR A 56 0.08 29.25 -1.77
CA TYR A 56 0.74 30.45 -1.26
C TYR A 56 2.24 30.37 -1.57
N ARG A 57 2.88 31.53 -1.70
CA ARG A 57 4.32 31.63 -1.94
C ARG A 57 4.97 32.51 -0.88
N LEU A 58 5.99 31.98 -0.23
CA LEU A 58 6.81 32.72 0.73
C LEU A 58 7.91 33.53 0.02
N PRO A 59 8.44 34.58 0.65
CA PRO A 59 9.51 35.44 0.06
C PRO A 59 10.80 34.67 -0.27
N ASN A 60 11.07 33.55 0.42
CA ASN A 60 12.24 32.71 0.18
C ASN A 60 12.06 31.68 -0.96
N GLY A 61 10.90 31.66 -1.58
CA GLY A 61 10.58 30.80 -2.73
C GLY A 61 9.76 29.55 -2.41
N LEU A 62 9.53 29.22 -1.13
CA LEU A 62 8.72 28.05 -0.76
C LEU A 62 7.29 28.21 -1.28
N LYS A 63 6.80 27.21 -2.01
CA LYS A 63 5.38 27.03 -2.33
C LYS A 63 4.70 26.30 -1.16
N VAL A 64 3.53 26.76 -0.80
CA VAL A 64 2.69 26.14 0.24
C VAL A 64 1.31 25.86 -0.34
N LEU A 65 0.85 24.65 -0.18
CA LEU A 65 -0.49 24.20 -0.56
C LEU A 65 -1.29 23.93 0.71
N LEU A 66 -2.40 24.61 0.89
CA LEU A 66 -3.30 24.38 2.00
C LEU A 66 -4.60 23.76 1.48
N PHE A 67 -4.96 22.60 2.03
CA PHE A 67 -6.16 21.84 1.74
C PHE A 67 -6.95 21.56 3.02
N PRO A 68 -7.67 22.57 3.55
CA PRO A 68 -8.48 22.39 4.75
C PRO A 68 -9.67 21.47 4.45
N ASP A 69 -9.73 20.35 5.18
CA ASP A 69 -10.80 19.37 5.11
C ASP A 69 -11.08 18.81 6.51
N SER A 70 -12.26 19.08 7.03
CA SER A 70 -12.69 18.62 8.35
C SER A 70 -13.46 17.29 8.32
N SER A 71 -13.58 16.65 7.16
CA SER A 71 -14.29 15.36 7.01
C SER A 71 -13.67 14.25 7.85
N ARG A 72 -12.36 14.33 8.08
CA ARG A 72 -11.61 13.43 8.96
C ARG A 72 -10.87 14.22 10.03
N PRO A 73 -10.77 13.72 11.26
CA PRO A 73 -10.06 14.40 12.34
C PRO A 73 -8.53 14.21 12.25
N THR A 74 -7.98 14.18 11.05
CA THR A 74 -6.55 13.99 10.79
C THR A 74 -5.97 15.18 10.04
N VAL A 75 -4.65 15.33 10.15
CA VAL A 75 -3.85 16.27 9.37
C VAL A 75 -2.71 15.51 8.73
N THR A 76 -2.44 15.83 7.47
CA THR A 76 -1.24 15.40 6.74
C THR A 76 -0.37 16.61 6.48
N VAL A 77 0.90 16.52 6.82
CA VAL A 77 1.95 17.43 6.37
C VAL A 77 2.82 16.67 5.38
N ASN A 78 3.05 17.22 4.20
CA ASN A 78 3.91 16.61 3.18
C ASN A 78 4.83 17.66 2.56
N VAL A 79 6.13 17.43 2.63
CA VAL A 79 7.14 18.27 1.97
C VAL A 79 7.72 17.52 0.78
N THR A 80 7.49 18.01 -0.41
CA THR A 80 8.04 17.48 -1.66
C THR A 80 9.22 18.35 -2.10
N TYR A 81 10.41 17.77 -2.13
CA TYR A 81 11.62 18.38 -2.71
C TYR A 81 11.72 18.00 -4.18
N LEU A 82 11.96 18.98 -5.06
CA LEU A 82 12.05 18.81 -6.50
C LEU A 82 13.45 18.28 -6.88
N VAL A 83 13.79 17.15 -6.32
CA VAL A 83 15.06 16.43 -6.53
C VAL A 83 14.88 14.95 -6.22
N GLY A 84 15.35 14.10 -7.13
CA GLY A 84 15.37 12.66 -6.98
C GLY A 84 16.58 12.05 -7.68
N SER A 85 16.50 10.77 -8.05
CA SER A 85 17.64 10.05 -8.61
C SER A 85 18.11 10.55 -9.98
N ARG A 86 17.31 11.32 -10.72
CA ARG A 86 17.72 11.98 -11.96
C ARG A 86 18.92 12.92 -11.76
N PHE A 87 19.04 13.50 -10.58
CA PHE A 87 20.05 14.50 -10.25
C PHE A 87 21.38 13.92 -9.75
N GLU A 88 21.48 12.60 -9.75
CA GLU A 88 22.67 11.86 -9.33
C GLU A 88 23.66 11.73 -10.48
N ASN A 89 24.95 11.70 -10.14
CA ASN A 89 26.03 11.45 -11.09
C ASN A 89 26.46 9.98 -11.12
N TYR A 90 27.32 9.61 -12.05
CA TYR A 90 28.00 8.30 -12.04
C TYR A 90 28.86 8.17 -10.78
N GLY A 91 28.76 7.02 -10.11
CA GLY A 91 29.41 6.77 -8.83
C GLY A 91 28.68 7.34 -7.61
N GLU A 92 27.49 7.93 -7.81
CA GLU A 92 26.68 8.54 -6.77
C GLU A 92 25.22 8.05 -6.81
N THR A 93 24.94 6.97 -7.57
CA THR A 93 23.57 6.46 -7.73
C THR A 93 23.05 5.87 -6.42
N GLY A 94 21.80 6.16 -6.11
CA GLY A 94 21.14 5.84 -4.83
C GLY A 94 21.36 6.89 -3.74
N MET A 95 22.07 7.98 -4.05
CA MET A 95 22.37 9.03 -3.06
C MET A 95 21.12 9.78 -2.63
N ALA A 96 20.18 10.02 -3.54
CA ALA A 96 18.89 10.66 -3.21
C ALA A 96 18.07 9.80 -2.25
N HIS A 97 18.01 8.49 -2.51
CA HIS A 97 17.32 7.53 -1.67
C HIS A 97 18.02 7.33 -0.31
N LEU A 98 19.35 7.21 -0.32
CA LEU A 98 20.11 7.12 0.93
C LEU A 98 19.99 8.39 1.79
N LEU A 99 19.91 9.56 1.15
CA LEU A 99 19.65 10.82 1.86
C LEU A 99 18.23 10.82 2.46
N GLU A 100 17.24 10.25 1.78
CA GLU A 100 15.89 10.06 2.34
C GLU A 100 15.96 9.35 3.70
N HIS A 101 16.69 8.24 3.79
CA HIS A 101 16.91 7.52 5.04
C HIS A 101 17.59 8.38 6.12
N LEU A 102 18.63 9.12 5.72
CA LEU A 102 19.37 9.97 6.66
C LEU A 102 18.53 11.12 7.21
N MET A 103 17.52 11.58 6.50
CA MET A 103 16.60 12.64 6.95
C MET A 103 15.74 12.21 8.15
N PHE A 104 15.66 10.93 8.46
CA PHE A 104 14.98 10.42 9.66
C PHE A 104 15.90 10.27 10.89
N LYS A 105 17.22 10.50 10.74
CA LYS A 105 18.20 10.32 11.83
C LYS A 105 18.26 11.46 12.81
N GLY A 106 17.67 12.59 12.49
CA GLY A 106 17.59 13.75 13.38
C GLY A 106 18.08 15.04 12.79
N SER A 107 17.68 16.10 13.44
CA SER A 107 18.06 17.48 13.16
C SER A 107 18.46 18.20 14.45
N LYS A 108 18.93 19.44 14.33
CA LYS A 108 19.46 20.22 15.45
C LYS A 108 18.50 20.31 16.64
N ASN A 109 17.22 20.56 16.39
CA ASN A 109 16.20 20.73 17.42
C ASN A 109 15.37 19.46 17.66
N HIS A 110 15.50 18.49 16.76
CA HIS A 110 14.82 17.21 16.79
C HIS A 110 15.83 16.06 16.63
N PRO A 111 16.66 15.79 17.67
CA PRO A 111 17.79 14.87 17.55
C PRO A 111 17.38 13.39 17.36
N ASP A 112 16.13 13.06 17.63
CA ASP A 112 15.53 11.73 17.43
C ASP A 112 14.12 11.89 16.86
N ILE A 113 14.06 12.22 15.57
CA ILE A 113 12.79 12.51 14.86
C ILE A 113 11.86 11.28 14.90
N THR A 114 12.41 10.10 14.63
CA THR A 114 11.61 8.86 14.54
C THR A 114 10.93 8.55 15.87
N ARG A 115 11.62 8.69 16.97
CA ARG A 115 11.05 8.50 18.31
C ARG A 115 9.98 9.55 18.60
N GLN A 116 10.24 10.82 18.25
CA GLN A 116 9.27 11.89 18.48
C GLN A 116 7.97 11.70 17.68
N PHE A 117 8.04 11.14 16.47
CA PHE A 117 6.86 10.70 15.72
C PHE A 117 6.09 9.61 16.45
N GLN A 118 6.79 8.59 16.95
CA GLN A 118 6.17 7.47 17.67
C GLN A 118 5.52 7.92 18.99
N ASP A 119 6.22 8.76 19.77
CA ASP A 119 5.69 9.31 21.03
C ASP A 119 4.42 10.16 20.82
N ARG A 120 4.24 10.72 19.59
CA ARG A 120 3.07 11.48 19.16
C ARG A 120 2.03 10.65 18.42
N GLY A 121 2.27 9.35 18.21
CA GLY A 121 1.39 8.46 17.45
C GLY A 121 1.25 8.85 15.97
N MET A 122 2.25 9.51 15.39
CA MET A 122 2.24 9.92 14.00
C MET A 122 2.65 8.77 13.09
N GLN A 123 1.92 8.59 11.99
CA GLN A 123 2.38 7.78 10.86
C GLN A 123 3.28 8.67 9.98
N PHE A 124 4.41 8.16 9.58
CA PHE A 124 5.35 8.93 8.77
C PHE A 124 6.06 8.03 7.77
N ASN A 125 6.47 8.60 6.66
CA ASN A 125 7.31 7.94 5.67
C ASN A 125 8.03 8.96 4.78
N GLY A 126 8.96 8.47 3.95
CA GLY A 126 9.56 9.16 2.84
C GLY A 126 9.46 8.33 1.57
N THR A 127 9.51 8.96 0.42
CA THR A 127 9.61 8.26 -0.87
C THR A 127 10.48 9.05 -1.83
N THR A 128 11.33 8.35 -2.56
CA THR A 128 12.19 8.92 -3.60
C THR A 128 11.80 8.39 -4.96
N SER A 129 11.59 9.29 -5.92
CA SER A 129 11.41 8.96 -7.34
C SER A 129 12.57 9.53 -8.17
N PHE A 130 12.40 9.58 -9.50
CA PHE A 130 13.41 10.19 -10.37
C PHE A 130 13.50 11.70 -10.19
N ASP A 131 12.38 12.36 -10.02
CA ASP A 131 12.27 13.82 -10.08
C ASP A 131 11.99 14.48 -8.75
N ARG A 132 11.62 13.71 -7.74
CA ARG A 132 11.28 14.23 -6.42
C ARG A 132 11.66 13.28 -5.28
N THR A 133 11.80 13.87 -4.10
CA THR A 133 11.81 13.16 -2.81
C THR A 133 10.81 13.85 -1.89
N ASN A 134 9.90 13.10 -1.27
CA ASN A 134 8.96 13.68 -0.33
C ASN A 134 8.97 12.99 1.03
N TYR A 135 8.57 13.73 2.05
CA TYR A 135 8.42 13.28 3.43
C TYR A 135 7.04 13.69 3.90
N TYR A 136 6.37 12.80 4.61
CA TYR A 136 5.03 13.09 5.08
C TYR A 136 4.73 12.46 6.43
N GLU A 137 3.91 13.15 7.20
CA GLU A 137 3.36 12.73 8.47
C GLU A 137 1.84 12.83 8.44
N VAL A 138 1.18 11.79 8.95
CA VAL A 138 -0.27 11.75 9.16
C VAL A 138 -0.54 11.58 10.66
N PHE A 139 -1.33 12.47 11.22
CA PHE A 139 -1.59 12.49 12.66
C PHE A 139 -2.98 13.02 13.00
N GLN A 140 -3.41 12.74 14.23
CA GLN A 140 -4.66 13.25 14.78
C GLN A 140 -4.63 14.77 14.89
N ALA A 141 -5.68 15.42 14.37
CA ALA A 141 -5.88 16.86 14.51
C ALA A 141 -6.09 17.24 16.00
N GLY A 142 -5.56 18.39 16.39
CA GLY A 142 -5.67 18.92 17.74
C GLY A 142 -4.34 18.89 18.50
N GLY A 143 -4.35 19.42 19.71
CA GLY A 143 -3.12 19.61 20.49
C GLY A 143 -2.12 20.52 19.77
N ASP A 144 -0.83 20.20 19.92
CA ASP A 144 0.29 20.91 19.28
C ASP A 144 0.91 20.18 18.07
N ASN A 145 0.28 19.06 17.63
CA ASN A 145 0.87 18.16 16.64
C ASN A 145 1.19 18.85 15.31
N LEU A 146 0.26 19.64 14.76
CA LEU A 146 0.52 20.36 13.51
C LEU A 146 1.65 21.37 13.65
N ASP A 147 1.64 22.15 14.72
CA ASP A 147 2.66 23.17 14.97
C ASP A 147 4.03 22.54 15.27
N TRP A 148 4.02 21.35 15.89
CA TRP A 148 5.21 20.54 16.09
C TRP A 148 5.74 19.99 14.76
N ALA A 149 4.88 19.39 13.91
CA ALA A 149 5.28 18.85 12.61
C ALA A 149 5.86 19.93 11.70
N LEU A 150 5.23 21.10 11.65
CA LEU A 150 5.74 22.26 10.89
C LEU A 150 7.10 22.75 11.42
N ARG A 151 7.31 22.77 12.74
CA ARG A 151 8.62 23.10 13.33
C ARG A 151 9.68 22.07 12.97
N MET A 152 9.31 20.79 13.06
CA MET A 152 10.20 19.68 12.76
C MET A 152 10.62 19.71 11.29
N GLU A 153 9.67 19.91 10.36
CA GLU A 153 9.95 19.98 8.92
C GLU A 153 10.81 21.20 8.56
N ALA A 154 10.56 22.35 9.17
CA ALA A 154 11.38 23.53 8.96
C ALA A 154 12.83 23.33 9.47
N ASP A 155 13.00 22.61 10.58
CA ASP A 155 14.34 22.25 11.11
C ASP A 155 15.00 21.15 10.25
N ARG A 156 14.26 20.13 9.85
CA ARG A 156 14.72 19.07 8.96
C ARG A 156 15.18 19.60 7.60
N MET A 157 14.50 20.58 7.04
CA MET A 157 14.87 21.22 5.76
C MET A 157 16.28 21.85 5.79
N THR A 158 16.73 22.36 6.93
CA THR A 158 17.97 23.15 6.97
C THR A 158 19.02 22.68 7.97
N HIS A 159 18.65 21.83 8.92
CA HIS A 159 19.50 21.48 10.04
C HIS A 159 19.59 19.96 10.29
N SER A 160 19.22 19.11 9.32
CA SER A 160 19.45 17.67 9.43
C SER A 160 20.94 17.36 9.61
N PHE A 161 21.24 16.37 10.44
CA PHE A 161 22.62 16.09 10.82
C PHE A 161 23.47 15.60 9.66
N ILE A 162 22.93 14.74 8.78
CA ILE A 162 23.65 14.06 7.70
C ILE A 162 25.06 13.68 8.16
N ALA A 163 25.10 12.82 9.18
CA ALA A 163 26.33 12.51 9.90
C ALA A 163 26.98 11.20 9.38
N ARG A 164 28.30 11.12 9.45
CA ARG A 164 29.04 9.93 9.01
C ARG A 164 28.59 8.64 9.73
N LYS A 165 28.36 8.70 11.03
CA LYS A 165 27.89 7.57 11.85
C LYS A 165 26.53 7.02 11.37
N ASP A 166 25.65 7.90 10.91
CA ASP A 166 24.31 7.54 10.46
C ASP A 166 24.38 6.97 9.03
N LEU A 167 25.27 7.50 8.19
CA LEU A 167 25.59 6.94 6.87
C LEU A 167 26.10 5.52 7.01
N ASP A 168 27.05 5.25 7.91
CA ASP A 168 27.66 3.93 8.08
C ASP A 168 26.61 2.85 8.47
N SER A 169 25.58 3.23 9.23
CA SER A 169 24.44 2.34 9.54
C SER A 169 23.48 2.21 8.37
N GLU A 170 23.06 3.32 7.73
CA GLU A 170 22.05 3.30 6.68
C GLU A 170 22.54 2.72 5.35
N MET A 171 23.81 2.83 5.03
CA MET A 171 24.39 2.09 3.91
C MET A 171 24.08 0.60 3.96
N THR A 172 24.14 0.00 5.16
CA THR A 172 23.79 -1.42 5.32
C THR A 172 22.30 -1.67 5.14
N VAL A 173 21.45 -0.76 5.62
CA VAL A 173 19.99 -0.86 5.44
C VAL A 173 19.63 -0.76 3.97
N VAL A 174 20.08 0.27 3.28
CA VAL A 174 19.80 0.47 1.83
C VAL A 174 20.41 -0.66 0.99
N ARG A 175 21.56 -1.19 1.38
CA ARG A 175 22.12 -2.39 0.74
C ARG A 175 21.21 -3.59 0.91
N ASN A 176 20.63 -3.81 2.11
CA ASN A 176 19.69 -4.91 2.33
C ASN A 176 18.41 -4.72 1.51
N GLU A 177 17.92 -3.49 1.33
CA GLU A 177 16.80 -3.19 0.42
C GLU A 177 17.15 -3.52 -1.03
N TYR A 178 18.34 -3.09 -1.48
CA TYR A 178 18.84 -3.43 -2.80
C TYR A 178 18.87 -4.95 -3.00
N GLU A 179 19.45 -5.68 -2.05
CA GLU A 179 19.56 -7.13 -2.07
C GLU A 179 18.20 -7.83 -2.05
N ASN A 180 17.23 -7.29 -1.31
CA ASN A 180 15.84 -7.77 -1.34
C ASN A 180 15.21 -7.60 -2.73
N GLY A 181 15.45 -6.46 -3.38
CA GLY A 181 15.01 -6.25 -4.77
C GLY A 181 15.66 -7.24 -5.76
N GLU A 182 16.91 -7.64 -5.52
CA GLU A 182 17.62 -8.64 -6.34
C GLU A 182 17.05 -10.07 -6.17
N ASN A 183 16.26 -10.35 -5.14
CA ASN A 183 15.57 -11.62 -4.97
C ASN A 183 14.29 -11.73 -5.82
N SER A 184 13.74 -10.61 -6.27
CA SER A 184 12.53 -10.59 -7.08
C SER A 184 12.86 -10.68 -8.57
N PRO A 185 12.42 -11.74 -9.27
CA PRO A 185 12.59 -11.84 -10.73
C PRO A 185 12.07 -10.64 -11.49
N THR A 186 10.91 -10.13 -11.09
CA THR A 186 10.27 -8.94 -11.69
C THR A 186 11.13 -7.69 -11.46
N SER A 187 11.55 -7.43 -10.21
CA SER A 187 12.39 -6.27 -9.90
C SER A 187 13.71 -6.29 -10.64
N VAL A 188 14.34 -7.45 -10.74
CA VAL A 188 15.59 -7.63 -11.48
C VAL A 188 15.38 -7.38 -12.97
N LEU A 189 14.34 -7.96 -13.56
CA LEU A 189 14.03 -7.76 -14.97
C LEU A 189 13.76 -6.28 -15.27
N MET A 190 12.93 -5.62 -14.45
CA MET A 190 12.58 -4.21 -14.63
C MET A 190 13.80 -3.30 -14.49
N LYS A 191 14.62 -3.50 -13.48
CA LYS A 191 15.84 -2.72 -13.27
C LYS A 191 16.83 -2.87 -14.45
N ARG A 192 16.98 -4.09 -14.99
CA ARG A 192 17.81 -4.34 -16.18
C ARG A 192 17.19 -3.71 -17.43
N MET A 193 15.90 -3.84 -17.59
CA MET A 193 15.18 -3.22 -18.71
C MET A 193 15.36 -1.71 -18.71
N GLN A 194 15.15 -1.08 -17.57
CA GLN A 194 15.41 0.34 -17.39
C GLN A 194 16.84 0.73 -17.78
N SER A 195 17.84 0.01 -17.26
CA SER A 195 19.26 0.27 -17.54
C SER A 195 19.64 0.07 -19.00
N ILE A 196 18.96 -0.81 -19.74
CA ILE A 196 19.25 -1.13 -21.15
C ILE A 196 18.45 -0.24 -22.09
N ALA A 197 17.29 0.23 -21.67
CA ALA A 197 16.46 1.10 -22.47
C ALA A 197 17.06 2.48 -22.72
N TYR A 198 17.89 2.99 -21.80
CA TYR A 198 18.56 4.28 -21.93
C TYR A 198 20.03 4.16 -22.28
N ASP A 199 20.52 5.04 -23.13
CA ASP A 199 21.95 5.13 -23.46
C ASP A 199 22.72 5.93 -22.42
N TRP A 200 22.20 7.09 -21.99
CA TRP A 200 22.89 7.94 -21.01
C TRP A 200 21.96 8.78 -20.13
N HIS A 201 20.67 8.88 -20.44
CA HIS A 201 19.77 9.63 -19.55
C HIS A 201 19.70 8.99 -18.18
N SER A 202 19.68 9.82 -17.14
CA SER A 202 19.70 9.33 -15.75
C SER A 202 18.48 8.50 -15.34
N TYR A 203 17.39 8.53 -16.10
CA TYR A 203 16.27 7.62 -15.92
C TYR A 203 16.60 6.14 -16.18
N GLY A 204 17.71 5.87 -16.86
CA GLY A 204 18.23 4.51 -16.98
C GLY A 204 18.82 3.93 -15.69
N ARG A 205 18.86 4.70 -14.62
CA ARG A 205 19.41 4.27 -13.33
C ARG A 205 18.29 4.04 -12.33
N SER A 206 18.42 2.95 -11.58
CA SER A 206 17.45 2.64 -10.53
C SER A 206 17.54 3.65 -9.39
N THR A 207 16.41 4.09 -8.85
CA THR A 207 16.34 5.00 -7.71
C THR A 207 17.05 4.48 -6.47
N ILE A 208 17.03 3.15 -6.25
CA ILE A 208 17.80 2.53 -5.16
C ILE A 208 19.31 2.67 -5.38
N GLY A 209 19.75 2.92 -6.60
CA GLY A 209 21.15 3.03 -6.99
C GLY A 209 21.80 1.69 -7.32
N ASN A 210 23.10 1.76 -7.66
CA ASN A 210 23.93 0.59 -7.84
C ASN A 210 24.58 0.19 -6.52
N LYS A 211 24.76 -1.10 -6.28
CA LYS A 211 25.36 -1.61 -5.04
C LYS A 211 26.71 -0.96 -4.72
N SER A 212 27.56 -0.84 -5.74
CA SER A 212 28.87 -0.22 -5.59
C SER A 212 28.84 1.25 -5.21
N ASP A 213 27.85 1.99 -5.72
CA ASP A 213 27.72 3.42 -5.43
C ASP A 213 27.17 3.62 -4.01
N ILE A 214 26.15 2.83 -3.62
CA ILE A 214 25.60 2.82 -2.26
C ILE A 214 26.71 2.55 -1.23
N GLU A 215 27.54 1.54 -1.50
CA GLU A 215 28.61 1.13 -0.59
C GLU A 215 29.78 2.11 -0.51
N ASN A 216 29.91 3.02 -1.47
CA ASN A 216 31.07 3.92 -1.58
C ASN A 216 30.71 5.42 -1.53
N VAL A 217 29.45 5.76 -1.34
CA VAL A 217 29.04 7.14 -1.28
C VAL A 217 29.76 7.90 -0.16
N ARG A 218 30.28 9.08 -0.48
CA ARG A 218 30.95 9.94 0.49
C ARG A 218 29.95 10.81 1.23
N ILE A 219 30.13 10.91 2.54
CA ILE A 219 29.27 11.78 3.37
C ILE A 219 29.27 13.24 2.89
N SER A 220 30.40 13.72 2.36
CA SER A 220 30.51 15.07 1.79
C SER A 220 29.60 15.27 0.58
N ASN A 221 29.39 14.23 -0.23
CA ASN A 221 28.51 14.29 -1.40
C ASN A 221 27.05 14.38 -0.96
N LEU A 222 26.63 13.56 0.00
CA LEU A 222 25.30 13.62 0.62
C LEU A 222 25.03 14.98 1.28
N GLN A 223 26.01 15.51 2.03
CA GLN A 223 25.91 16.85 2.62
C GLN A 223 25.83 17.96 1.57
N ASN A 224 26.54 17.82 0.46
CA ASN A 224 26.47 18.77 -0.66
C ASN A 224 25.12 18.66 -1.37
N PHE A 225 24.62 17.45 -1.62
CA PHE A 225 23.33 17.19 -2.22
C PHE A 225 22.20 17.79 -1.36
N TYR A 226 22.22 17.53 -0.06
CA TYR A 226 21.30 18.12 0.90
C TYR A 226 21.35 19.67 0.86
N ARG A 227 22.52 20.28 0.98
CA ARG A 227 22.66 21.75 0.96
C ARG A 227 22.25 22.39 -0.37
N THR A 228 22.40 21.65 -1.47
CA THR A 228 22.04 22.15 -2.81
C THR A 228 20.55 22.12 -3.03
N TYR A 229 19.89 21.00 -2.73
CA TYR A 229 18.53 20.73 -3.18
C TYR A 229 17.46 20.87 -2.09
N TYR A 230 17.78 20.64 -0.82
CA TYR A 230 16.83 20.70 0.29
C TYR A 230 16.72 22.15 0.81
N GLN A 231 16.10 23.00 -0.01
CA GLN A 231 15.98 24.43 0.22
C GLN A 231 14.54 24.89 -0.09
N PRO A 232 14.08 26.01 0.51
CA PRO A 232 12.70 26.49 0.33
C PRO A 232 12.28 26.71 -1.12
N ASP A 233 13.18 27.24 -1.96
CA ASP A 233 12.89 27.54 -3.38
C ASP A 233 12.85 26.29 -4.27
N ASN A 234 13.16 25.12 -3.72
CA ASN A 234 13.12 23.82 -4.38
C ASN A 234 12.19 22.84 -3.67
N ALA A 235 11.21 23.35 -2.93
CA ALA A 235 10.29 22.54 -2.15
C ALA A 235 8.85 23.05 -2.25
N VAL A 236 7.92 22.11 -2.08
CA VAL A 236 6.49 22.38 -1.93
C VAL A 236 6.01 21.75 -0.63
N LEU A 237 5.49 22.56 0.27
CA LEU A 237 4.87 22.11 1.52
C LEU A 237 3.36 22.03 1.33
N LEU A 238 2.79 20.84 1.51
CA LEU A 238 1.35 20.65 1.54
C LEU A 238 0.89 20.35 2.97
N VAL A 239 -0.19 20.99 3.39
CA VAL A 239 -0.95 20.64 4.60
C VAL A 239 -2.38 20.32 4.18
N ALA A 240 -2.82 19.10 4.48
CA ALA A 240 -4.17 18.64 4.16
C ALA A 240 -4.89 18.11 5.42
N GLY A 241 -6.20 18.31 5.52
CA GLY A 241 -7.02 17.80 6.60
C GLY A 241 -7.60 18.86 7.53
N LYS A 242 -7.80 18.51 8.79
CA LYS A 242 -8.51 19.36 9.76
C LYS A 242 -7.58 20.35 10.47
N PHE A 243 -7.55 21.59 9.99
CA PHE A 243 -6.78 22.70 10.57
C PHE A 243 -7.40 24.04 10.24
N ASP A 244 -6.99 25.10 10.95
CA ASP A 244 -7.33 26.48 10.61
C ASP A 244 -6.32 27.04 9.57
N PRO A 245 -6.77 27.38 8.35
CA PRO A 245 -5.87 27.83 7.29
C PRO A 245 -5.09 29.10 7.63
N ASN A 246 -5.71 30.06 8.32
CA ASN A 246 -5.07 31.33 8.64
C ASN A 246 -3.99 31.16 9.71
N GLN A 247 -4.29 30.39 10.76
CA GLN A 247 -3.33 30.07 11.81
C GLN A 247 -2.16 29.23 11.25
N THR A 248 -2.48 28.23 10.43
CA THR A 248 -1.47 27.37 9.81
C THR A 248 -0.57 28.16 8.88
N LEU A 249 -1.12 29.02 8.03
CA LEU A 249 -0.32 29.89 7.16
C LEU A 249 0.55 30.86 7.95
N ALA A 250 0.05 31.40 9.06
CA ALA A 250 0.84 32.24 9.95
C ALA A 250 1.99 31.48 10.60
N SER A 251 1.75 30.25 11.07
CA SER A 251 2.79 29.35 11.61
C SER A 251 3.83 28.99 10.54
N ILE A 252 3.40 28.61 9.34
CA ILE A 252 4.29 28.32 8.21
C ILE A 252 5.13 29.54 7.84
N SER A 253 4.50 30.70 7.72
CA SER A 253 5.22 31.96 7.43
C SER A 253 6.25 32.31 8.49
N LYS A 254 5.95 32.05 9.77
CA LYS A 254 6.89 32.28 10.88
C LYS A 254 8.05 31.28 10.86
N LEU A 255 7.78 30.01 10.63
CA LEU A 255 8.77 28.92 10.74
C LEU A 255 9.63 28.83 9.47
N PHE A 256 9.01 28.61 8.34
CA PHE A 256 9.71 28.49 7.06
C PHE A 256 10.15 29.84 6.48
N GLY A 257 9.37 30.89 6.70
CA GLY A 257 9.75 32.25 6.26
C GLY A 257 10.98 32.81 6.97
N ALA A 258 11.36 32.24 8.12
CA ALA A 258 12.62 32.57 8.80
C ALA A 258 13.86 31.97 8.10
N ILE A 259 13.67 30.97 7.24
CA ILE A 259 14.73 30.34 6.46
C ILE A 259 15.15 31.34 5.36
N PRO A 260 16.43 31.70 5.26
CA PRO A 260 16.88 32.66 4.26
C PRO A 260 16.61 32.17 2.83
N LYS A 261 16.34 33.11 1.92
CA LYS A 261 16.30 32.78 0.49
C LYS A 261 17.65 32.24 0.04
N PRO A 262 17.72 31.10 -0.61
CA PRO A 262 18.96 30.50 -1.07
C PRO A 262 19.71 31.40 -2.07
N LYS A 263 21.03 31.41 -1.97
CA LYS A 263 21.91 32.20 -2.85
C LYS A 263 22.52 31.38 -3.98
N ARG A 264 22.40 30.01 -3.90
CA ARG A 264 22.90 29.14 -4.94
C ARG A 264 22.03 29.19 -6.18
N THR A 265 22.59 28.78 -7.31
CA THR A 265 21.86 28.42 -8.52
C THR A 265 21.74 26.91 -8.57
N LEU A 266 20.56 26.40 -8.86
CA LEU A 266 20.39 24.95 -9.08
C LEU A 266 21.11 24.56 -10.38
N PRO A 267 21.78 23.39 -10.40
CA PRO A 267 22.34 22.85 -11.63
C PRO A 267 21.26 22.66 -12.69
N GLU A 268 21.55 23.05 -13.93
CA GLU A 268 20.69 22.74 -15.07
C GLU A 268 21.05 21.36 -15.63
N PHE A 269 20.03 20.59 -15.99
CA PHE A 269 20.18 19.29 -16.61
C PHE A 269 19.68 19.34 -18.04
N TRP A 270 20.59 19.21 -18.98
CA TRP A 270 20.35 19.26 -20.43
C TRP A 270 20.58 17.93 -21.14
N THR A 271 20.85 16.86 -20.38
CA THR A 271 21.00 15.52 -20.97
C THR A 271 19.67 15.05 -21.52
N VAL A 272 19.62 14.81 -22.82
CA VAL A 272 18.46 14.28 -23.53
C VAL A 272 18.82 12.88 -24.04
N GLU A 273 17.93 11.92 -23.82
CA GLU A 273 18.07 10.58 -24.37
C GLU A 273 18.00 10.64 -25.88
N PRO A 274 18.95 10.04 -26.63
CA PRO A 274 18.86 9.98 -28.09
C PRO A 274 17.67 9.11 -28.51
N THR A 275 17.19 9.35 -29.73
CA THR A 275 16.23 8.41 -30.33
C THR A 275 16.86 7.02 -30.39
N GLN A 276 16.11 6.01 -29.96
CA GLN A 276 16.62 4.63 -29.99
C GLN A 276 16.95 4.17 -31.41
N ASP A 277 18.17 3.71 -31.65
CA ASP A 277 18.74 3.38 -32.98
C ASP A 277 18.47 1.97 -33.44
N GLY A 278 17.93 1.17 -32.61
CA GLY A 278 17.69 -0.21 -32.93
C GLY A 278 17.20 -0.98 -31.72
N ASP A 279 16.96 -2.29 -31.94
CA ASP A 279 16.41 -3.02 -30.82
C ASP A 279 17.39 -3.19 -29.67
N ARG A 280 16.72 -3.27 -28.51
CA ARG A 280 17.45 -3.71 -27.35
C ARG A 280 16.77 -4.97 -26.86
N SER A 281 17.50 -6.03 -26.73
CA SER A 281 17.02 -7.23 -26.10
C SER A 281 18.07 -7.78 -25.15
N PHE A 282 17.61 -8.35 -24.05
CA PHE A 282 18.49 -8.93 -23.06
C PHE A 282 17.82 -10.11 -22.36
N THR A 283 18.64 -11.01 -21.84
CA THR A 283 18.20 -12.15 -21.07
C THR A 283 18.82 -12.07 -19.68
N VAL A 284 18.00 -12.13 -18.66
CA VAL A 284 18.43 -12.37 -17.30
C VAL A 284 18.35 -13.87 -17.03
N ARG A 285 19.46 -14.46 -16.61
CA ARG A 285 19.52 -15.85 -16.18
C ARG A 285 19.84 -15.87 -14.69
N ARG A 286 18.83 -16.11 -13.89
CA ARG A 286 18.94 -16.31 -12.44
C ARG A 286 18.09 -17.50 -12.02
N GLN A 287 18.39 -18.08 -10.90
CA GLN A 287 17.50 -19.04 -10.28
C GLN A 287 16.17 -18.35 -9.95
N GLY A 288 15.08 -19.05 -10.15
CA GLY A 288 13.73 -18.55 -9.95
C GLY A 288 12.71 -19.59 -10.38
N ASP A 289 11.50 -19.38 -9.93
CA ASP A 289 10.42 -20.36 -10.13
C ASP A 289 9.38 -19.90 -11.17
N VAL A 290 9.60 -18.73 -11.76
CA VAL A 290 8.78 -18.16 -12.83
C VAL A 290 9.64 -17.66 -13.99
N GLN A 291 9.10 -17.69 -15.18
CA GLN A 291 9.63 -17.01 -16.34
C GLN A 291 8.88 -15.68 -16.49
N LEU A 292 9.59 -14.64 -16.92
CA LEU A 292 8.97 -13.36 -17.23
C LEU A 292 9.42 -12.89 -18.62
N VAL A 293 8.48 -12.32 -19.35
CA VAL A 293 8.78 -11.51 -20.52
C VAL A 293 8.16 -10.13 -20.32
N ALA A 294 8.96 -9.10 -20.62
CA ALA A 294 8.46 -7.74 -20.59
C ALA A 294 9.02 -6.96 -21.79
N VAL A 295 8.28 -5.96 -22.24
CA VAL A 295 8.67 -5.01 -23.26
C VAL A 295 8.50 -3.60 -22.73
N ALA A 296 9.42 -2.70 -23.10
CA ALA A 296 9.34 -1.28 -22.77
C ALA A 296 9.52 -0.44 -24.04
N TYR A 297 8.82 0.68 -24.10
CA TYR A 297 8.88 1.63 -25.22
C TYR A 297 9.18 3.03 -24.67
N HIS A 298 10.09 3.77 -25.33
CA HIS A 298 10.25 5.18 -25.02
C HIS A 298 8.98 5.95 -25.36
N VAL A 299 8.57 6.79 -24.43
CA VAL A 299 7.37 7.63 -24.52
C VAL A 299 7.72 9.05 -24.10
N PRO A 300 6.94 10.07 -24.52
CA PRO A 300 7.22 11.45 -24.13
C PRO A 300 7.07 11.65 -22.61
N SER A 301 7.50 12.82 -22.16
CA SER A 301 7.35 13.23 -20.75
C SER A 301 5.88 13.26 -20.34
N GLY A 302 5.63 13.23 -19.02
CA GLY A 302 4.28 13.36 -18.46
C GLY A 302 3.58 14.67 -18.79
N LEU A 303 4.33 15.70 -19.23
CA LEU A 303 3.78 16.99 -19.67
C LEU A 303 3.29 17.01 -21.12
N HIS A 304 3.59 15.97 -21.91
CA HIS A 304 3.23 15.93 -23.32
C HIS A 304 1.76 15.57 -23.52
N ASP A 305 1.10 16.17 -24.50
CA ASP A 305 -0.32 15.92 -24.83
C ASP A 305 -0.65 14.43 -25.11
N ASP A 306 0.32 13.66 -25.59
CA ASP A 306 0.17 12.23 -25.87
C ASP A 306 0.16 11.37 -24.57
N SER A 307 0.60 11.89 -23.42
CA SER A 307 0.79 11.12 -22.19
C SER A 307 -0.50 10.47 -21.68
N ASP A 308 -1.60 11.22 -21.66
CA ASP A 308 -2.89 10.72 -21.18
C ASP A 308 -3.45 9.62 -22.11
N ALA A 309 -3.31 9.79 -23.44
CA ALA A 309 -3.72 8.78 -24.41
C ALA A 309 -2.88 7.49 -24.29
N LEU A 310 -1.59 7.60 -23.96
CA LEU A 310 -0.72 6.46 -23.66
C LEU A 310 -1.15 5.74 -22.40
N SER A 311 -1.56 6.46 -21.36
CA SER A 311 -2.11 5.87 -20.13
C SER A 311 -3.38 5.06 -20.40
N PHE A 312 -4.26 5.55 -21.32
CA PHE A 312 -5.41 4.78 -21.77
C PHE A 312 -4.98 3.50 -22.50
N ALA A 313 -4.03 3.60 -23.43
CA ALA A 313 -3.51 2.43 -24.13
C ALA A 313 -2.93 1.40 -23.17
N SER A 314 -2.17 1.86 -22.17
CA SER A 314 -1.59 1.01 -21.11
C SER A 314 -2.67 0.24 -20.35
N THR A 315 -3.71 0.92 -19.90
CA THR A 315 -4.82 0.33 -19.15
C THR A 315 -5.63 -0.65 -20.03
N ILE A 316 -6.00 -0.24 -21.23
CA ILE A 316 -6.81 -1.09 -22.14
C ILE A 316 -6.06 -2.37 -22.53
N LEU A 317 -4.74 -2.28 -22.65
CA LEU A 317 -3.90 -3.44 -22.94
C LEU A 317 -3.69 -4.33 -21.71
N GLY A 318 -3.27 -3.76 -20.58
CA GLY A 318 -2.66 -4.53 -19.51
C GLY A 318 -3.49 -4.70 -18.23
N ASP A 319 -4.66 -4.10 -18.14
CA ASP A 319 -5.52 -4.26 -16.96
C ASP A 319 -5.99 -5.73 -16.78
N SER A 320 -6.24 -6.12 -15.55
CA SER A 320 -6.74 -7.46 -15.22
C SER A 320 -8.03 -7.34 -14.40
N PRO A 321 -9.10 -8.00 -14.82
CA PRO A 321 -9.26 -9.00 -15.89
C PRO A 321 -9.65 -8.43 -17.27
N THR A 322 -9.82 -7.12 -17.41
CA THR A 322 -10.51 -6.51 -18.56
C THR A 322 -9.62 -6.22 -19.74
N GLY A 323 -8.32 -6.16 -19.54
CA GLY A 323 -7.32 -5.81 -20.53
C GLY A 323 -7.17 -6.85 -21.62
N ARG A 324 -6.78 -6.37 -22.79
CA ARG A 324 -6.62 -7.24 -23.99
C ARG A 324 -5.54 -8.30 -23.78
N LEU A 325 -4.45 -7.97 -23.09
CA LEU A 325 -3.38 -8.93 -22.78
C LEU A 325 -3.84 -10.01 -21.79
N HIS A 326 -4.68 -9.66 -20.82
CA HIS A 326 -5.26 -10.64 -19.92
C HIS A 326 -6.09 -11.68 -20.70
N LYS A 327 -6.98 -11.22 -21.56
CA LYS A 327 -7.80 -12.10 -22.41
C LYS A 327 -6.95 -12.97 -23.33
N LEU A 328 -5.90 -12.38 -23.91
CA LEU A 328 -5.04 -13.07 -24.86
C LEU A 328 -4.12 -14.12 -24.24
N LEU A 329 -3.58 -13.83 -23.07
CA LEU A 329 -2.50 -14.63 -22.47
C LEU A 329 -2.94 -15.40 -21.23
N VAL A 330 -3.75 -14.78 -20.37
CA VAL A 330 -4.13 -15.41 -19.11
C VAL A 330 -5.35 -16.32 -19.31
N GLU A 331 -6.41 -15.84 -19.99
CA GLU A 331 -7.58 -16.68 -20.29
C GLU A 331 -7.25 -17.85 -21.22
N SER A 332 -6.25 -17.70 -22.08
CA SER A 332 -5.78 -18.79 -22.95
C SER A 332 -4.82 -19.76 -22.28
N GLY A 333 -4.49 -19.54 -21.00
CA GLY A 333 -3.56 -20.39 -20.22
C GLY A 333 -2.08 -20.26 -20.59
N LYS A 334 -1.70 -19.32 -21.46
CA LYS A 334 -0.29 -19.09 -21.87
C LYS A 334 0.55 -18.37 -20.84
N ALA A 335 -0.09 -17.54 -20.00
CA ALA A 335 0.53 -16.83 -18.90
C ALA A 335 -0.34 -16.93 -17.65
N SER A 336 0.25 -16.79 -16.47
CA SER A 336 -0.48 -16.73 -15.22
C SER A 336 -0.93 -15.32 -14.86
N GLU A 337 -0.19 -14.33 -15.32
CA GLU A 337 -0.44 -12.91 -15.02
C GLU A 337 0.08 -12.03 -16.14
N VAL A 338 -0.52 -10.86 -16.32
CA VAL A 338 -0.03 -9.79 -17.16
C VAL A 338 0.00 -8.49 -16.37
N PHE A 339 0.91 -7.59 -16.73
CA PHE A 339 1.03 -6.28 -16.11
C PHE A 339 1.36 -5.19 -17.15
N SER A 340 0.96 -3.96 -16.87
CA SER A 340 1.40 -2.77 -17.60
C SER A 340 1.53 -1.58 -16.67
N PHE A 341 2.51 -0.73 -16.92
CA PHE A 341 2.65 0.57 -16.24
C PHE A 341 3.53 1.52 -17.04
N GLY A 342 3.27 2.81 -16.89
CA GLY A 342 4.11 3.88 -17.41
C GLY A 342 5.07 4.39 -16.36
N GLN A 343 6.31 4.59 -16.73
CA GLN A 343 7.32 5.31 -15.94
C GLN A 343 7.56 6.64 -16.63
N THR A 344 6.63 7.56 -16.46
CA THR A 344 6.68 8.91 -17.00
C THR A 344 7.19 9.89 -15.94
N GLY A 345 7.93 10.91 -16.36
CA GLY A 345 8.47 11.93 -15.48
C GLY A 345 8.59 13.26 -16.22
N TYR A 346 9.43 14.16 -15.71
CA TYR A 346 9.74 15.44 -16.34
C TYR A 346 10.40 15.28 -17.72
N ALA A 347 11.28 14.30 -17.87
CA ALA A 347 11.87 13.89 -19.14
C ALA A 347 11.10 12.73 -19.80
N PRO A 348 11.35 12.43 -21.09
CA PRO A 348 10.81 11.25 -21.74
C PRO A 348 11.07 9.95 -20.95
N GLY A 349 10.04 9.12 -20.83
CA GLY A 349 10.04 7.94 -20.00
C GLY A 349 9.87 6.62 -20.77
N LEU A 350 9.37 5.60 -20.07
CA LEU A 350 9.12 4.26 -20.60
C LEU A 350 7.70 3.79 -20.29
N GLN A 351 7.08 3.14 -21.28
CA GLN A 351 5.85 2.36 -21.08
C GLN A 351 6.18 0.88 -21.07
N TYR A 352 5.78 0.16 -20.02
CA TYR A 352 6.05 -1.27 -19.82
C TYR A 352 4.81 -2.12 -20.00
N PHE A 353 4.98 -3.31 -20.59
CA PHE A 353 4.02 -4.40 -20.63
C PHE A 353 4.74 -5.71 -20.34
N GLY A 354 4.09 -6.63 -19.62
CA GLY A 354 4.75 -7.89 -19.34
C GLY A 354 3.80 -9.02 -18.99
N ALA A 355 4.35 -10.24 -18.97
CA ALA A 355 3.65 -11.45 -18.60
C ALA A 355 4.50 -12.36 -17.73
N VAL A 356 3.87 -13.00 -16.77
CA VAL A 356 4.45 -14.06 -15.94
C VAL A 356 4.06 -15.40 -16.52
N VAL A 357 5.04 -16.23 -16.82
CA VAL A 357 4.87 -17.54 -17.45
C VAL A 357 5.38 -18.64 -16.51
N LYS A 358 4.65 -19.74 -16.41
CA LYS A 358 5.05 -20.86 -15.58
C LYS A 358 6.38 -21.43 -16.05
N LYS A 359 7.24 -21.80 -15.13
CA LYS A 359 8.52 -22.44 -15.39
C LYS A 359 8.37 -23.70 -16.23
N GLY A 360 9.14 -23.80 -17.31
CA GLY A 360 9.11 -24.93 -18.23
C GLY A 360 8.10 -24.82 -19.38
N GLU A 361 7.18 -23.85 -19.35
CA GLU A 361 6.31 -23.56 -20.47
C GLU A 361 7.03 -22.74 -21.56
N PRO A 362 6.67 -22.87 -22.84
CA PRO A 362 7.30 -22.10 -23.90
C PRO A 362 7.06 -20.60 -23.76
N ILE A 363 8.11 -19.82 -23.59
CA ILE A 363 8.01 -18.37 -23.41
C ILE A 363 7.89 -17.61 -24.74
N GLU A 364 8.45 -18.14 -25.83
CA GLU A 364 8.42 -17.49 -27.16
C GLU A 364 7.02 -17.22 -27.72
N PRO A 365 6.05 -18.15 -27.61
CA PRO A 365 4.67 -17.86 -28.01
C PRO A 365 4.02 -16.76 -27.18
N VAL A 366 4.39 -16.64 -25.89
CA VAL A 366 3.89 -15.58 -25.00
C VAL A 366 4.52 -14.25 -25.37
N ARG A 367 5.85 -14.22 -25.58
CA ARG A 367 6.56 -13.05 -26.05
C ARG A 367 5.99 -12.55 -27.38
N ALA A 368 5.80 -13.43 -28.34
CA ALA A 368 5.27 -13.09 -29.65
C ALA A 368 3.86 -12.49 -29.50
N ALA A 369 2.97 -13.14 -28.76
CA ALA A 369 1.60 -12.67 -28.56
C ALA A 369 1.51 -11.35 -27.79
N LEU A 370 2.31 -11.19 -26.72
CA LEU A 370 2.42 -9.94 -25.95
C LEU A 370 2.87 -8.78 -26.86
N THR A 371 3.95 -9.00 -27.60
CA THR A 371 4.55 -8.00 -28.48
C THR A 371 3.61 -7.60 -29.60
N GLU A 372 3.01 -8.57 -30.27
CA GLU A 372 2.07 -8.36 -31.35
C GLU A 372 0.85 -7.56 -30.89
N ALA A 373 0.26 -7.94 -29.74
CA ALA A 373 -0.92 -7.25 -29.21
C ALA A 373 -0.65 -5.77 -28.88
N VAL A 374 0.55 -5.44 -28.43
CA VAL A 374 0.93 -4.05 -28.12
C VAL A 374 1.22 -3.26 -29.39
N GLU A 375 2.00 -3.80 -30.31
CA GLU A 375 2.43 -3.08 -31.54
C GLU A 375 1.31 -2.98 -32.58
N ASP A 376 0.37 -3.91 -32.56
CA ASP A 376 -0.80 -3.93 -33.47
C ASP A 376 -2.00 -3.15 -32.88
N PHE A 377 -1.90 -2.65 -31.68
CA PHE A 377 -3.01 -2.00 -30.97
C PHE A 377 -3.60 -0.82 -31.78
N ALA A 378 -2.79 -0.05 -32.48
CA ALA A 378 -3.22 1.07 -33.30
C ALA A 378 -4.13 0.65 -34.49
N ARG A 379 -3.98 -0.57 -35.01
CA ARG A 379 -4.82 -1.13 -36.06
C ARG A 379 -6.17 -1.62 -35.57
N HIS A 380 -6.28 -1.81 -34.26
CA HIS A 380 -7.49 -2.24 -33.57
C HIS A 380 -7.88 -1.20 -32.52
N PRO A 381 -8.41 -0.04 -32.93
CA PRO A 381 -8.74 1.03 -32.01
C PRO A 381 -9.59 0.55 -30.83
N PRO A 382 -9.49 1.20 -29.66
CA PRO A 382 -10.33 0.88 -28.52
C PRO A 382 -11.82 0.93 -28.84
N THR A 383 -12.57 -0.01 -28.27
CA THR A 383 -14.03 0.04 -28.34
C THR A 383 -14.60 1.14 -27.46
N PRO A 384 -15.83 1.62 -27.70
CA PRO A 384 -16.49 2.57 -26.81
C PRO A 384 -16.54 2.09 -25.35
N GLU A 385 -16.73 0.79 -25.13
CA GLU A 385 -16.80 0.18 -23.80
C GLU A 385 -15.43 0.19 -23.10
N GLU A 386 -14.34 -0.12 -23.83
CA GLU A 386 -12.98 -0.05 -23.32
C GLU A 386 -12.63 1.39 -22.92
N MET A 387 -12.93 2.35 -23.78
CA MET A 387 -12.70 3.77 -23.51
C MET A 387 -13.46 4.26 -22.27
N GLU A 388 -14.74 3.93 -22.19
CA GLU A 388 -15.59 4.37 -21.09
C GLU A 388 -15.19 3.72 -19.77
N ARG A 389 -14.80 2.45 -19.79
CA ARG A 389 -14.29 1.75 -18.60
C ARG A 389 -13.01 2.41 -18.08
N THR A 390 -12.04 2.62 -18.95
CA THR A 390 -10.75 3.23 -18.61
C THR A 390 -10.94 4.64 -18.06
N ARG A 391 -11.75 5.46 -18.74
CA ARG A 391 -12.08 6.82 -18.30
C ARG A 391 -12.66 6.84 -16.91
N ARG A 392 -13.65 6.01 -16.68
CA ARG A 392 -14.35 5.90 -15.38
C ARG A 392 -13.41 5.44 -14.28
N GLY A 393 -12.58 4.42 -14.54
CA GLY A 393 -11.58 3.94 -13.60
C GLY A 393 -10.61 5.05 -13.16
N TYR A 394 -10.12 5.83 -14.14
CA TYR A 394 -9.23 6.96 -13.89
C TYR A 394 -9.92 8.06 -13.06
N LEU A 395 -11.11 8.49 -13.46
CA LEU A 395 -11.86 9.52 -12.73
C LEU A 395 -12.20 9.09 -11.30
N ASN A 396 -12.64 7.85 -11.12
CA ASN A 396 -12.91 7.30 -9.80
C ASN A 396 -11.65 7.24 -8.91
N SER A 397 -10.48 6.98 -9.49
CA SER A 397 -9.22 6.98 -8.74
C SER A 397 -8.88 8.38 -8.21
N ILE A 398 -9.05 9.41 -9.04
CA ILE A 398 -8.83 10.81 -8.64
C ILE A 398 -9.82 11.23 -7.55
N GLU A 399 -11.11 10.92 -7.72
CA GLU A 399 -12.12 11.23 -6.71
C GLU A 399 -11.77 10.61 -5.34
N ARG A 400 -11.32 9.35 -5.34
CA ARG A 400 -10.88 8.68 -4.10
C ARG A 400 -9.66 9.36 -3.47
N SER A 401 -8.66 9.73 -4.28
CA SER A 401 -7.47 10.42 -3.78
C SER A 401 -7.83 11.76 -3.14
N LEU A 402 -8.76 12.51 -3.73
CA LEU A 402 -9.22 13.80 -3.18
C LEU A 402 -10.14 13.64 -1.96
N ALA A 403 -10.80 12.50 -1.81
CA ALA A 403 -11.65 12.20 -0.65
C ALA A 403 -10.84 11.80 0.61
N ASP A 404 -9.54 11.61 0.49
CA ASP A 404 -8.67 11.23 1.60
C ASP A 404 -7.51 12.21 1.77
N PRO A 405 -7.56 13.10 2.79
CA PRO A 405 -6.47 14.05 3.05
C PRO A 405 -5.09 13.41 3.21
N SER A 406 -5.04 12.13 3.63
CA SER A 406 -3.77 11.40 3.77
C SER A 406 -3.15 11.02 2.42
N GLN A 407 -3.96 10.91 1.37
CA GLN A 407 -3.52 10.52 0.04
C GLN A 407 -3.22 11.73 -0.87
N VAL A 408 -3.83 12.87 -0.61
CA VAL A 408 -3.70 14.06 -1.47
C VAL A 408 -2.24 14.47 -1.67
N GLY A 409 -1.43 14.46 -0.60
CA GLY A 409 -0.01 14.83 -0.68
C GLY A 409 0.81 13.89 -1.57
N LEU A 410 0.55 12.61 -1.48
CA LEU A 410 1.22 11.60 -2.31
C LEU A 410 0.72 11.67 -3.76
N ALA A 411 -0.59 11.83 -3.96
CA ALA A 411 -1.19 11.92 -5.29
C ALA A 411 -0.65 13.13 -6.08
N LEU A 412 -0.51 14.28 -5.42
CA LEU A 412 0.00 15.49 -6.07
C LEU A 412 1.53 15.52 -6.26
N SER A 413 2.29 14.66 -5.55
CA SER A 413 3.75 14.78 -5.52
C SER A 413 4.43 14.57 -6.87
N GLU A 414 3.87 13.72 -7.74
CA GLU A 414 4.42 13.50 -9.10
C GLU A 414 4.12 14.70 -10.00
N ASP A 415 2.90 15.26 -9.95
CA ASP A 415 2.54 16.46 -10.71
C ASP A 415 3.32 17.71 -10.22
N ILE A 416 3.57 17.79 -8.91
CA ILE A 416 4.48 18.78 -8.33
C ILE A 416 5.89 18.64 -8.94
N ALA A 417 6.37 17.42 -9.12
CA ALA A 417 7.68 17.14 -9.73
C ALA A 417 7.72 17.47 -11.23
N LEU A 418 6.60 17.33 -11.92
CA LEU A 418 6.43 17.81 -13.30
C LEU A 418 6.44 19.35 -13.40
N GLY A 419 6.27 20.07 -12.29
CA GLY A 419 6.43 21.51 -12.17
C GLY A 419 5.22 22.27 -11.64
N ASP A 420 4.02 21.68 -11.68
CA ASP A 420 2.83 22.33 -11.14
C ASP A 420 1.78 21.31 -10.67
N TRP A 421 1.35 21.44 -9.41
CA TRP A 421 0.33 20.59 -8.80
C TRP A 421 -1.03 20.60 -9.52
N ARG A 422 -1.34 21.66 -10.29
CA ARG A 422 -2.59 21.77 -11.05
C ARG A 422 -2.69 20.80 -12.21
N LEU A 423 -1.57 20.20 -12.63
CA LEU A 423 -1.54 19.17 -13.66
C LEU A 423 -2.40 17.96 -13.29
N PHE A 424 -2.49 17.64 -12.01
CA PHE A 424 -3.39 16.62 -11.50
C PHE A 424 -4.85 16.84 -11.92
N PHE A 425 -5.33 18.07 -11.81
CA PHE A 425 -6.70 18.44 -12.17
C PHE A 425 -6.86 18.60 -13.69
N ASP A 426 -5.87 19.19 -14.33
CA ASP A 426 -5.85 19.35 -15.79
C ASP A 426 -5.84 18.00 -16.50
N GLY A 427 -5.04 17.04 -16.05
CA GLY A 427 -5.05 15.65 -16.54
C GLY A 427 -6.43 14.99 -16.38
N ARG A 428 -7.08 15.15 -15.21
CA ARG A 428 -8.46 14.70 -15.02
C ARG A 428 -9.42 15.27 -16.07
N ASP A 429 -9.32 16.55 -16.32
CA ASP A 429 -10.24 17.21 -17.25
C ASP A 429 -9.97 16.81 -18.70
N ARG A 430 -8.69 16.66 -19.09
CA ARG A 430 -8.30 16.13 -20.41
C ARG A 430 -8.80 14.70 -20.64
N VAL A 431 -8.71 13.83 -19.67
CA VAL A 431 -9.16 12.43 -19.73
C VAL A 431 -10.62 12.31 -20.18
N SER A 432 -11.48 13.29 -19.84
CA SER A 432 -12.88 13.30 -20.25
C SER A 432 -13.07 13.42 -21.79
N THR A 433 -12.08 13.94 -22.50
CA THR A 433 -12.16 14.27 -23.93
C THR A 433 -11.37 13.32 -24.83
N ILE A 434 -10.55 12.41 -24.25
CA ILE A 434 -9.73 11.48 -25.03
C ILE A 434 -10.62 10.56 -25.88
N THR A 435 -10.28 10.44 -27.16
CA THR A 435 -10.98 9.60 -28.14
C THR A 435 -10.20 8.33 -28.47
N ALA A 436 -10.91 7.28 -28.88
CA ALA A 436 -10.30 6.02 -29.32
C ALA A 436 -9.32 6.24 -30.49
N GLY A 437 -9.61 7.20 -31.38
CA GLY A 437 -8.72 7.56 -32.49
C GLY A 437 -7.40 8.16 -32.03
N GLN A 438 -7.43 9.04 -31.04
CA GLN A 438 -6.20 9.58 -30.41
C GLN A 438 -5.38 8.47 -29.74
N VAL A 439 -6.01 7.58 -28.97
CA VAL A 439 -5.33 6.45 -28.31
C VAL A 439 -4.66 5.56 -29.34
N ALA A 440 -5.35 5.21 -30.44
CA ALA A 440 -4.79 4.41 -31.51
C ALA A 440 -3.65 5.13 -32.25
N GLN A 441 -3.81 6.42 -32.56
CA GLN A 441 -2.79 7.22 -33.24
C GLN A 441 -1.50 7.32 -32.41
N VAL A 442 -1.64 7.61 -31.13
CA VAL A 442 -0.51 7.77 -30.21
C VAL A 442 0.19 6.42 -30.00
N SER A 443 -0.56 5.35 -29.82
CA SER A 443 0.00 4.00 -29.74
C SER A 443 0.80 3.64 -31.00
N GLY A 444 0.28 3.93 -32.20
CA GLY A 444 1.00 3.70 -33.45
C GLY A 444 2.23 4.58 -33.65
N ARG A 445 2.36 5.69 -32.88
CA ARG A 445 3.55 6.56 -32.90
C ARG A 445 4.66 5.98 -32.04
N TYR A 446 4.37 5.43 -30.88
CA TYR A 446 5.35 5.04 -29.88
C TYR A 446 5.53 3.53 -29.70
N PHE A 447 4.48 2.73 -29.78
CA PHE A 447 4.57 1.28 -29.63
C PHE A 447 5.03 0.67 -30.96
N LYS A 448 6.25 1.00 -31.29
CA LYS A 448 6.92 0.53 -32.49
C LYS A 448 8.05 -0.40 -32.08
N ARG A 449 8.25 -1.33 -32.95
CA ARG A 449 9.28 -2.31 -32.81
C ARG A 449 10.67 -1.67 -32.56
N ASP A 450 11.14 -0.66 -33.31
CA ASP A 450 12.48 -0.04 -33.10
C ASP A 450 12.58 0.93 -31.90
N ASN A 451 11.47 1.14 -31.19
CA ASN A 451 11.39 1.87 -29.92
C ASN A 451 11.25 0.91 -28.72
N ARG A 452 11.39 -0.40 -28.96
CA ARG A 452 11.18 -1.44 -27.95
C ARG A 452 12.48 -1.90 -27.35
N THR A 453 12.48 -2.04 -26.01
CA THR A 453 13.43 -2.86 -25.28
C THR A 453 12.72 -4.10 -24.79
N THR A 454 13.21 -5.28 -25.14
CA THR A 454 12.65 -6.56 -24.70
C THR A 454 13.56 -7.17 -23.65
N GLY A 455 12.97 -7.46 -22.48
CA GLY A 455 13.62 -8.16 -21.41
C GLY A 455 12.93 -9.48 -21.13
N VAL A 456 13.72 -10.51 -20.93
CA VAL A 456 13.21 -11.79 -20.51
C VAL A 456 13.99 -12.27 -19.31
N PHE A 457 13.30 -12.76 -18.34
CA PHE A 457 13.89 -13.62 -17.35
C PHE A 457 13.86 -15.03 -17.96
N LEU A 458 14.82 -15.26 -18.95
CA LEU A 458 15.01 -16.27 -20.00
C LEU A 458 14.27 -16.02 -21.34
N PRO A 459 14.77 -16.27 -22.54
CA PRO A 459 15.35 -15.58 -23.71
C PRO A 459 14.41 -14.83 -24.70
N THR A 460 14.80 -13.90 -25.61
CA THR A 460 14.70 -13.04 -26.63
C THR A 460 14.36 -12.12 -27.66
N GLU A 461 14.05 -11.21 -28.25
CA GLU A 461 14.31 -10.43 -29.52
C GLU A 461 13.44 -9.20 -29.95
N ASN A 462 13.88 -8.29 -30.65
CA ASN A 462 13.89 -7.39 -31.86
C ASN A 462 13.04 -6.06 -32.06
N PRO A 463 13.43 -4.98 -32.82
CA PRO A 463 13.20 -3.52 -32.69
C PRO A 463 12.86 -2.56 -33.86
N GLU A 464 12.25 -1.32 -33.64
CA GLU A 464 11.99 -0.16 -34.52
C GLU A 464 12.01 1.21 -33.80
N ARG A 465 12.04 2.36 -34.49
CA ARG A 465 12.26 3.71 -33.91
C ARG A 465 10.98 4.53 -33.71
N ALA A 466 10.98 5.43 -32.73
CA ALA A 466 10.00 6.49 -32.62
C ALA A 466 10.66 7.82 -32.21
N ASP A 467 10.16 8.92 -32.76
CA ASP A 467 10.52 10.24 -32.26
C ASP A 467 9.75 10.52 -30.97
N VAL A 468 10.48 10.87 -29.93
CA VAL A 468 9.90 11.26 -28.65
C VAL A 468 10.07 12.77 -28.51
N PRO A 469 8.97 13.56 -28.59
CA PRO A 469 9.07 14.99 -28.53
C PRO A 469 9.49 15.47 -27.13
N PRO A 470 10.13 16.66 -27.04
CA PRO A 470 10.44 17.26 -25.75
C PRO A 470 9.17 17.66 -24.99
N ALA A 471 9.28 17.80 -23.67
CA ALA A 471 8.19 18.29 -22.84
C ALA A 471 7.75 19.70 -23.29
N PRO A 472 6.44 19.95 -23.44
CA PRO A 472 5.94 21.30 -23.69
C PRO A 472 6.19 22.21 -22.48
N SER A 473 6.10 23.54 -22.68
CA SER A 473 6.16 24.45 -21.55
C SER A 473 4.94 24.26 -20.65
N LEU A 474 5.14 24.36 -19.32
CA LEU A 474 4.05 24.26 -18.35
C LEU A 474 2.94 25.31 -18.63
N GLU A 475 3.34 26.52 -19.02
CA GLU A 475 2.43 27.59 -19.38
C GLU A 475 1.53 27.19 -20.57
N SER A 476 2.07 26.50 -21.58
CA SER A 476 1.29 26.03 -22.73
C SER A 476 0.31 24.92 -22.34
N VAL A 477 0.70 24.05 -21.43
CA VAL A 477 -0.16 22.94 -20.94
C VAL A 477 -1.35 23.45 -20.14
N LEU A 478 -1.12 24.47 -19.31
CA LEU A 478 -2.15 25.03 -18.41
C LEU A 478 -2.94 26.21 -19.01
N LYS A 479 -2.65 26.61 -20.26
CA LYS A 479 -3.23 27.79 -20.90
C LYS A 479 -4.76 27.84 -20.85
N ASP A 480 -5.41 26.71 -21.09
CA ASP A 480 -6.88 26.61 -21.18
C ASP A 480 -7.49 25.96 -19.92
N PHE A 481 -6.69 25.72 -18.87
CA PHE A 481 -7.17 25.08 -17.64
C PHE A 481 -8.19 25.95 -16.92
N LYS A 482 -9.37 25.40 -16.69
CA LYS A 482 -10.44 26.04 -15.92
C LYS A 482 -10.73 25.24 -14.67
N PRO A 483 -10.46 25.77 -13.46
CA PRO A 483 -10.75 25.06 -12.24
C PRO A 483 -12.25 24.83 -12.05
N LYS A 484 -12.63 23.67 -11.53
CA LYS A 484 -13.99 23.38 -11.08
C LYS A 484 -14.20 23.87 -9.66
N ALA A 485 -15.44 24.19 -9.32
CA ALA A 485 -15.77 24.55 -7.96
C ALA A 485 -15.54 23.37 -7.00
N ALA A 486 -14.96 23.62 -5.83
CA ALA A 486 -14.76 22.60 -4.82
C ALA A 486 -16.10 22.15 -4.24
N SER A 487 -16.33 20.83 -4.17
CA SER A 487 -17.43 20.23 -3.43
C SER A 487 -16.96 19.95 -2.01
N LEU A 488 -17.35 20.78 -1.05
CA LEU A 488 -16.94 20.65 0.34
C LEU A 488 -18.18 20.46 1.23
N SER A 489 -18.51 19.23 1.59
CA SER A 489 -19.40 18.97 2.71
C SER A 489 -18.82 17.83 3.54
N ALA A 490 -18.29 18.16 4.71
CA ALA A 490 -17.83 17.20 5.70
C ALA A 490 -18.19 17.75 7.09
N GLU A 491 -18.40 16.84 8.04
CA GLU A 491 -18.58 17.22 9.44
C GLU A 491 -17.29 17.09 10.23
N ASP A 492 -17.22 17.74 11.36
CA ASP A 492 -16.20 17.53 12.37
C ASP A 492 -16.56 16.29 13.20
N PHE A 493 -15.88 15.17 12.93
CA PHE A 493 -16.11 13.91 13.63
C PHE A 493 -15.08 13.70 14.74
N GLU A 494 -15.53 13.63 15.98
CA GLU A 494 -14.69 13.33 17.14
C GLU A 494 -14.57 11.79 17.30
N PRO A 495 -13.35 11.20 17.23
CA PRO A 495 -13.13 9.75 17.21
C PRO A 495 -13.02 9.11 18.61
N SER A 496 -13.74 9.67 19.64
CA SER A 496 -13.81 9.01 20.93
C SER A 496 -14.76 7.82 20.91
N GLN A 497 -14.48 6.82 21.74
CA GLN A 497 -15.39 5.67 21.91
C GLN A 497 -16.79 6.10 22.31
N ALA A 498 -16.89 7.11 23.18
CA ALA A 498 -18.18 7.65 23.64
C ALA A 498 -18.99 8.22 22.47
N ASN A 499 -18.37 9.00 21.60
CA ASN A 499 -19.02 9.54 20.41
C ASN A 499 -19.36 8.43 19.39
N VAL A 500 -18.44 7.50 19.16
CA VAL A 500 -18.69 6.33 18.30
C VAL A 500 -19.91 5.55 18.80
N MET A 501 -19.95 5.21 20.10
CA MET A 501 -21.11 4.52 20.69
C MET A 501 -22.41 5.31 20.58
N LYS A 502 -22.38 6.60 20.92
CA LYS A 502 -23.54 7.49 20.86
C LYS A 502 -24.12 7.60 19.45
N ARG A 503 -23.27 7.60 18.43
CA ARG A 503 -23.66 7.80 17.04
C ARG A 503 -23.98 6.50 16.29
N THR A 504 -23.56 5.36 16.79
CA THR A 504 -23.79 4.07 16.14
C THR A 504 -25.15 3.51 16.51
N LEU A 505 -25.97 3.25 15.50
CA LEU A 505 -27.18 2.44 15.66
C LEU A 505 -26.79 0.96 15.62
N LEU A 506 -26.95 0.28 16.76
CA LEU A 506 -26.78 -1.18 16.86
C LEU A 506 -28.16 -1.84 16.72
N THR A 507 -28.33 -2.73 15.77
CA THR A 507 -29.57 -3.45 15.50
C THR A 507 -29.30 -4.80 14.82
N THR A 508 -30.35 -5.53 14.50
CA THR A 508 -30.29 -6.75 13.70
C THR A 508 -31.31 -6.68 12.57
N ALA A 509 -30.90 -6.97 11.36
CA ALA A 509 -31.78 -7.04 10.21
C ALA A 509 -31.38 -8.25 9.33
N GLY A 510 -32.37 -9.03 8.90
CA GLY A 510 -32.10 -10.22 8.09
C GLY A 510 -31.21 -11.27 8.74
N GLY A 511 -31.10 -11.30 10.08
CA GLY A 511 -30.20 -12.17 10.82
C GLY A 511 -28.76 -11.64 10.92
N VAL A 512 -28.43 -10.52 10.27
CA VAL A 512 -27.14 -9.84 10.34
C VAL A 512 -27.14 -8.85 11.52
N LYS A 513 -26.13 -8.92 12.39
CA LYS A 513 -25.91 -7.90 13.41
C LYS A 513 -25.32 -6.65 12.74
N LEU A 514 -25.97 -5.50 12.92
CA LEU A 514 -25.59 -4.25 12.26
C LEU A 514 -24.99 -3.24 13.23
N ALA A 515 -23.91 -2.59 12.80
CA ALA A 515 -23.42 -1.35 13.39
C ALA A 515 -23.43 -0.25 12.32
N LEU A 516 -24.33 0.72 12.45
CA LEU A 516 -24.53 1.78 11.47
C LEU A 516 -24.12 3.12 12.07
N LEU A 517 -23.03 3.71 11.53
CA LEU A 517 -22.50 4.99 11.99
C LEU A 517 -22.58 6.03 10.87
N PRO A 518 -23.68 6.77 10.75
CA PRO A 518 -23.81 7.84 9.78
C PRO A 518 -22.95 9.06 10.19
N LYS A 519 -22.13 9.54 9.26
CA LYS A 519 -21.39 10.79 9.37
C LYS A 519 -21.16 11.39 7.98
N LYS A 520 -21.01 12.71 7.90
CA LYS A 520 -20.76 13.37 6.62
C LYS A 520 -19.27 13.37 6.28
N ASN A 521 -18.94 12.72 5.18
CA ASN A 521 -17.58 12.64 4.62
C ASN A 521 -17.47 13.48 3.34
N ARG A 522 -16.27 13.99 3.08
CA ARG A 522 -15.95 14.55 1.76
C ARG A 522 -16.17 13.48 0.68
N GLY A 523 -16.74 13.87 -0.46
CA GLY A 523 -17.09 12.92 -1.52
C GLY A 523 -18.27 12.00 -1.18
N GLN A 524 -18.95 12.22 -0.05
CA GLN A 524 -20.08 11.41 0.42
C GLN A 524 -19.75 9.91 0.48
N THR A 525 -18.52 9.59 0.90
CA THR A 525 -18.03 8.22 0.97
C THR A 525 -18.71 7.42 2.08
N VAL A 526 -18.90 6.13 1.81
CA VAL A 526 -19.44 5.15 2.75
C VAL A 526 -18.61 3.90 2.69
N THR A 527 -18.14 3.44 3.84
CA THR A 527 -17.39 2.19 3.98
C THR A 527 -18.30 1.11 4.57
N VAL A 528 -18.26 -0.06 3.97
CA VAL A 528 -19.00 -1.24 4.40
C VAL A 528 -18.02 -2.35 4.74
N ASP A 529 -18.18 -2.96 5.90
CA ASP A 529 -17.49 -4.18 6.31
C ASP A 529 -18.53 -5.26 6.60
N LEU A 530 -18.41 -6.41 5.96
CA LEU A 530 -19.27 -7.57 6.13
C LEU A 530 -18.44 -8.78 6.54
N ARG A 531 -18.69 -9.33 7.70
CA ARG A 531 -18.07 -10.55 8.19
C ARG A 531 -19.10 -11.69 8.20
N GLN A 532 -18.85 -12.71 7.40
CA GLN A 532 -19.60 -13.96 7.38
C GLN A 532 -18.81 -15.07 8.06
N HIS A 533 -19.49 -16.01 8.68
CA HIS A 533 -18.90 -17.19 9.31
C HIS A 533 -19.46 -18.43 8.67
N PHE A 534 -18.61 -19.40 8.44
CA PHE A 534 -18.90 -20.62 7.71
C PHE A 534 -18.60 -21.83 8.57
N GLY A 535 -19.53 -22.75 8.62
CA GLY A 535 -19.37 -24.10 9.18
C GLY A 535 -18.89 -24.12 10.64
N ASP A 536 -18.42 -25.29 11.02
CA ASP A 536 -17.82 -25.60 12.31
C ASP A 536 -16.64 -26.58 12.14
N GLU A 537 -16.05 -26.99 13.26
CA GLU A 537 -14.89 -27.89 13.27
C GLU A 537 -15.17 -29.24 12.55
N GLN A 538 -16.42 -29.71 12.54
CA GLN A 538 -16.77 -31.02 11.97
C GLN A 538 -17.07 -30.93 10.47
N ASN A 539 -17.94 -29.98 10.06
CA ASN A 539 -18.37 -29.86 8.67
C ASN A 539 -17.37 -29.19 7.75
N LEU A 540 -16.40 -28.44 8.30
CA LEU A 540 -15.24 -27.90 7.56
C LEU A 540 -14.11 -28.93 7.41
N PHE A 541 -14.15 -30.05 8.14
CA PHE A 541 -13.10 -31.06 8.05
C PHE A 541 -12.98 -31.65 6.63
N GLY A 542 -11.76 -31.70 6.11
CA GLY A 542 -11.44 -32.27 4.79
C GLY A 542 -11.84 -31.40 3.60
N LYS A 543 -12.15 -30.09 3.80
CA LYS A 543 -12.52 -29.21 2.70
C LYS A 543 -11.29 -28.66 1.92
N GLY A 544 -10.07 -28.74 2.48
CA GLY A 544 -8.82 -28.35 1.82
C GLY A 544 -8.89 -26.99 1.15
N ALA A 545 -8.52 -26.88 -0.12
CA ALA A 545 -8.52 -25.63 -0.89
C ALA A 545 -9.92 -25.14 -1.30
N VAL A 546 -10.99 -25.94 -1.12
CA VAL A 546 -12.33 -25.61 -1.64
C VAL A 546 -12.92 -24.32 -1.08
N PRO A 547 -12.84 -24.00 0.23
CA PRO A 547 -13.35 -22.74 0.77
C PRO A 547 -12.68 -21.51 0.13
N GLY A 548 -11.35 -21.53 0.01
CA GLY A 548 -10.57 -20.45 -0.62
C GLY A 548 -10.89 -20.26 -2.10
N LEU A 549 -11.00 -21.38 -2.84
CA LEU A 549 -11.40 -21.35 -4.25
C LEU A 549 -12.83 -20.85 -4.41
N THR A 550 -13.75 -21.23 -3.52
CA THR A 550 -15.13 -20.73 -3.57
C THR A 550 -15.17 -19.21 -3.40
N ALA A 551 -14.48 -18.68 -2.39
CA ALA A 551 -14.40 -17.24 -2.15
C ALA A 551 -13.79 -16.48 -3.34
N ALA A 552 -12.71 -17.01 -3.94
CA ALA A 552 -12.07 -16.42 -5.10
C ALA A 552 -12.93 -16.48 -6.38
N MET A 553 -13.80 -17.50 -6.49
CA MET A 553 -14.70 -17.67 -7.63
C MET A 553 -15.91 -16.72 -7.62
N LEU A 554 -16.30 -16.14 -6.47
CA LEU A 554 -17.46 -15.25 -6.37
C LEU A 554 -17.36 -14.06 -7.34
N MET A 555 -16.16 -13.50 -7.52
CA MET A 555 -15.90 -12.37 -8.42
C MET A 555 -15.63 -12.80 -9.87
N ARG A 556 -15.79 -14.07 -10.20
CA ARG A 556 -15.53 -14.61 -11.55
C ARG A 556 -16.77 -14.66 -12.46
N GLY A 557 -17.90 -14.22 -11.94
CA GLY A 557 -19.16 -14.11 -12.68
C GLY A 557 -20.37 -14.52 -11.84
N THR A 558 -21.52 -14.00 -12.21
CA THR A 558 -22.81 -14.28 -11.58
C THR A 558 -23.82 -14.76 -12.62
N THR A 559 -25.04 -15.08 -12.19
CA THR A 559 -26.13 -15.43 -13.10
C THR A 559 -26.52 -14.29 -14.07
N LYS A 560 -26.11 -13.04 -13.77
CA LYS A 560 -26.44 -11.85 -14.58
C LYS A 560 -25.24 -11.23 -15.28
N TYR A 561 -24.05 -11.44 -14.77
CA TYR A 561 -22.84 -10.76 -15.20
C TYR A 561 -21.71 -11.76 -15.42
N ASP A 562 -21.03 -11.70 -16.54
CA ASP A 562 -19.71 -12.30 -16.68
C ASP A 562 -18.67 -11.50 -15.84
N ARG A 563 -17.43 -11.97 -15.81
CA ARG A 563 -16.37 -11.35 -15.04
C ARG A 563 -16.10 -9.90 -15.42
N VAL A 564 -16.16 -9.57 -16.71
CA VAL A 564 -15.92 -8.21 -17.21
C VAL A 564 -17.10 -7.30 -16.87
N GLN A 565 -18.32 -7.77 -17.15
CA GLN A 565 -19.55 -7.06 -16.82
C GLN A 565 -19.68 -6.83 -15.30
N LEU A 566 -19.26 -7.81 -14.49
CA LEU A 566 -19.25 -7.67 -13.04
C LEU A 566 -18.23 -6.61 -12.64
N ALA A 567 -17.03 -6.68 -13.21
CA ALA A 567 -16.03 -5.69 -13.06
C ALA A 567 -16.60 -4.32 -13.46
N ASP A 568 -17.18 -4.12 -14.59
CA ASP A 568 -17.93 -2.94 -15.00
C ASP A 568 -19.10 -2.61 -14.05
N ALA A 569 -19.81 -3.57 -13.33
CA ALA A 569 -20.85 -3.39 -12.34
C ALA A 569 -20.34 -2.76 -11.04
N PHE A 570 -19.19 -3.00 -10.59
CA PHE A 570 -18.57 -2.39 -9.43
C PHE A 570 -18.11 -0.94 -9.68
N ASP A 571 -17.49 -0.61 -10.82
CA ASP A 571 -16.98 0.74 -11.14
C ASP A 571 -18.10 1.78 -11.27
N LYS A 572 -19.19 1.47 -11.96
CA LYS A 572 -20.36 2.36 -12.02
C LYS A 572 -20.86 2.77 -10.66
N LEU A 573 -20.81 1.84 -9.72
CA LEU A 573 -21.25 2.08 -8.34
C LEU A 573 -20.12 2.65 -7.48
N LYS A 574 -18.95 2.94 -8.07
CA LYS A 574 -17.77 3.43 -7.37
C LYS A 574 -17.38 2.52 -6.19
N ILE A 575 -17.57 1.20 -6.33
CA ILE A 575 -17.20 0.24 -5.29
C ILE A 575 -15.70 0.04 -5.38
N ALA A 576 -14.98 0.43 -4.34
CA ALA A 576 -13.55 0.19 -4.18
C ALA A 576 -13.33 -0.83 -3.06
N GLY A 577 -12.64 -1.94 -3.34
CA GLY A 577 -12.42 -3.02 -2.38
C GLY A 577 -13.01 -4.35 -2.86
N GLY A 578 -13.31 -5.24 -1.92
CA GLY A 578 -13.86 -6.57 -2.18
C GLY A 578 -15.33 -6.70 -1.77
N LEU A 579 -15.82 -7.93 -1.71
CA LEU A 579 -17.20 -8.22 -1.32
C LEU A 579 -17.46 -8.01 0.18
N THR A 580 -16.44 -8.24 0.99
CA THR A 580 -16.56 -8.20 2.45
C THR A 580 -16.11 -6.88 3.06
N HIS A 581 -15.27 -6.14 2.34
CA HIS A 581 -14.85 -4.80 2.74
C HIS A 581 -14.77 -3.92 1.49
N PHE A 582 -15.56 -2.87 1.44
CA PHE A 582 -15.58 -1.95 0.30
C PHE A 582 -16.02 -0.54 0.70
N GLN A 583 -15.63 0.41 -0.14
CA GLN A 583 -16.08 1.79 -0.07
C GLN A 583 -16.91 2.12 -1.32
N THR A 584 -17.92 2.94 -1.14
CA THR A 584 -18.73 3.52 -2.22
C THR A 584 -19.19 4.93 -1.83
N THR A 585 -20.16 5.49 -2.54
CA THR A 585 -20.74 6.80 -2.19
C THR A 585 -22.19 6.64 -1.67
N ARG A 586 -22.68 7.66 -0.97
CA ARG A 586 -24.05 7.72 -0.45
C ARG A 586 -25.10 7.35 -1.51
N GLU A 587 -24.98 7.93 -2.68
CA GLU A 587 -25.89 7.70 -3.79
C GLU A 587 -25.91 6.24 -4.25
N ASN A 588 -24.72 5.63 -4.30
CA ASN A 588 -24.54 4.29 -4.84
C ASN A 588 -24.72 3.19 -3.79
N LEU A 589 -24.69 3.50 -2.50
CA LEU A 589 -24.72 2.50 -1.42
C LEU A 589 -25.89 1.49 -1.55
N PRO A 590 -27.13 1.87 -1.81
CA PRO A 590 -28.22 0.90 -1.93
C PRO A 590 -27.99 -0.10 -3.07
N GLU A 591 -27.57 0.38 -4.24
CA GLU A 591 -27.30 -0.48 -5.39
C GLU A 591 -26.03 -1.29 -5.22
N ALA A 592 -25.01 -0.75 -4.54
CA ALA A 592 -23.81 -1.49 -4.17
C ALA A 592 -24.13 -2.67 -3.25
N LEU A 593 -24.95 -2.47 -2.22
CA LEU A 593 -25.41 -3.56 -1.34
C LEU A 593 -26.21 -4.63 -2.10
N LYS A 594 -27.07 -4.21 -3.04
CA LYS A 594 -27.80 -5.15 -3.91
C LYS A 594 -26.87 -5.97 -4.79
N LEU A 595 -25.86 -5.31 -5.38
CA LEU A 595 -24.88 -5.98 -6.23
C LEU A 595 -24.04 -6.95 -5.42
N VAL A 596 -23.52 -6.56 -4.26
CA VAL A 596 -22.76 -7.44 -3.37
C VAL A 596 -23.60 -8.64 -2.91
N ALA A 597 -24.86 -8.40 -2.51
CA ALA A 597 -25.77 -9.48 -2.15
C ALA A 597 -26.05 -10.42 -3.34
N HIS A 598 -26.15 -9.89 -4.57
CA HIS A 598 -26.31 -10.70 -5.77
C HIS A 598 -25.07 -11.56 -6.04
N VAL A 599 -23.87 -10.99 -5.94
CA VAL A 599 -22.60 -11.74 -6.12
C VAL A 599 -22.46 -12.86 -5.09
N LEU A 600 -22.78 -12.55 -3.84
CA LEU A 600 -22.70 -13.53 -2.75
C LEU A 600 -23.72 -14.67 -2.91
N LYS A 601 -24.89 -14.40 -3.45
CA LYS A 601 -26.00 -15.37 -3.53
C LYS A 601 -26.07 -16.13 -4.84
N GLU A 602 -25.68 -15.50 -5.94
CA GLU A 602 -25.93 -16.01 -7.29
C GLU A 602 -24.67 -16.07 -8.17
N PRO A 603 -23.53 -16.59 -7.64
CA PRO A 603 -22.35 -16.80 -8.47
C PRO A 603 -22.62 -17.87 -9.52
N SER A 604 -22.10 -17.69 -10.73
CA SER A 604 -22.29 -18.66 -11.83
C SER A 604 -21.24 -19.77 -11.86
N PHE A 605 -20.10 -19.55 -11.19
CA PHE A 605 -18.98 -20.50 -11.17
C PHE A 605 -18.58 -21.00 -12.57
N PRO A 606 -18.10 -20.12 -13.49
CA PRO A 606 -17.74 -20.56 -14.84
C PRO A 606 -16.56 -21.52 -14.81
N ALA A 607 -16.65 -22.62 -15.57
CA ALA A 607 -15.62 -23.67 -15.55
C ALA A 607 -14.25 -23.18 -16.02
N GLY A 608 -14.21 -22.32 -17.06
CA GLY A 608 -12.96 -21.72 -17.54
C GLY A 608 -12.28 -20.83 -16.50
N GLU A 609 -13.05 -20.03 -15.76
CA GLU A 609 -12.53 -19.19 -14.67
C GLU A 609 -12.01 -20.01 -13.49
N PHE A 610 -12.69 -21.11 -13.16
CA PHE A 610 -12.23 -22.03 -12.13
C PHE A 610 -10.88 -22.65 -12.49
N GLU A 611 -10.73 -23.16 -13.70
CA GLU A 611 -9.48 -23.76 -14.14
C GLU A 611 -8.34 -22.74 -14.19
N GLN A 612 -8.61 -21.54 -14.69
CA GLN A 612 -7.65 -20.45 -14.70
C GLN A 612 -7.20 -20.09 -13.27
N LEU A 613 -8.14 -19.94 -12.34
CA LEU A 613 -7.84 -19.64 -10.93
C LEU A 613 -6.99 -20.74 -10.30
N ARG A 614 -7.34 -22.00 -10.54
CA ARG A 614 -6.59 -23.15 -10.06
C ARG A 614 -5.15 -23.17 -10.57
N GLN A 615 -4.95 -22.89 -11.85
CA GLN A 615 -3.63 -22.79 -12.44
C GLN A 615 -2.83 -21.59 -11.88
N GLN A 616 -3.45 -20.46 -11.71
CA GLN A 616 -2.81 -19.29 -11.08
C GLN A 616 -2.33 -19.60 -9.66
N ALA A 617 -3.18 -20.29 -8.86
CA ALA A 617 -2.83 -20.68 -7.51
C ALA A 617 -1.65 -21.69 -7.48
N LEU A 618 -1.64 -22.65 -8.38
CA LEU A 618 -0.53 -23.62 -8.50
C LEU A 618 0.79 -22.94 -8.90
N VAL A 619 0.74 -22.01 -9.86
CA VAL A 619 1.94 -21.21 -10.24
C VAL A 619 2.42 -20.36 -9.09
N GLY A 620 1.50 -19.74 -8.34
CA GLY A 620 1.83 -18.96 -7.14
C GLY A 620 2.52 -19.79 -6.05
N LEU A 621 2.06 -21.03 -5.83
CA LEU A 621 2.71 -21.96 -4.90
C LEU A 621 4.12 -22.35 -5.37
N ASP A 622 4.29 -22.67 -6.64
CA ASP A 622 5.60 -23.00 -7.19
C ASP A 622 6.57 -21.81 -7.09
N ALA A 623 6.10 -20.59 -7.39
CA ALA A 623 6.90 -19.36 -7.29
C ALA A 623 7.36 -19.05 -5.85
N SER A 624 6.56 -19.42 -4.85
CA SER A 624 6.87 -19.18 -3.44
C SER A 624 7.74 -20.25 -2.78
N ARG A 625 7.98 -21.37 -3.47
CA ARG A 625 8.64 -22.57 -2.93
C ARG A 625 10.03 -22.32 -2.35
N ASN A 626 10.80 -21.45 -2.97
CA ASN A 626 12.18 -21.12 -2.59
C ASN A 626 12.30 -19.72 -1.97
N GLU A 627 11.20 -19.07 -1.66
CA GLU A 627 11.21 -17.77 -0.99
C GLU A 627 11.54 -17.95 0.50
N PRO A 628 12.61 -17.31 1.03
CA PRO A 628 13.02 -17.47 2.42
C PRO A 628 11.90 -17.23 3.43
N THR A 629 11.06 -16.22 3.20
CA THR A 629 9.93 -15.92 4.05
C THR A 629 8.91 -17.06 4.08
N THR A 630 8.58 -17.62 2.92
CA THR A 630 7.63 -18.73 2.80
C THR A 630 8.18 -19.98 3.48
N VAL A 631 9.44 -20.33 3.18
CA VAL A 631 10.10 -21.53 3.74
C VAL A 631 10.14 -21.47 5.27
N ALA A 632 10.63 -20.36 5.83
CA ALA A 632 10.77 -20.25 7.28
C ALA A 632 9.40 -20.16 7.99
N SER A 633 8.46 -19.37 7.45
CA SER A 633 7.15 -19.21 8.09
C SER A 633 6.35 -20.52 8.08
N ARG A 634 6.37 -21.25 6.96
CA ARG A 634 5.71 -22.57 6.91
C ARG A 634 6.34 -23.57 7.87
N ALA A 635 7.66 -23.71 7.85
CA ALA A 635 8.34 -24.63 8.76
C ALA A 635 8.04 -24.31 10.22
N LEU A 636 7.99 -23.03 10.58
CA LEU A 636 7.62 -22.61 11.93
C LEU A 636 6.14 -22.91 12.23
N ASN A 637 5.23 -22.66 11.31
CA ASN A 637 3.81 -22.95 11.50
C ASN A 637 3.54 -24.46 11.61
N GLU A 638 4.15 -25.27 10.74
CA GLU A 638 4.09 -26.75 10.79
C GLU A 638 4.60 -27.27 12.14
N HIS A 639 5.67 -26.68 12.68
CA HIS A 639 6.19 -27.03 14.02
C HIS A 639 5.18 -26.76 15.15
N PHE A 640 4.36 -25.72 15.02
CA PHE A 640 3.33 -25.37 16.00
C PHE A 640 1.97 -26.02 15.73
N ASP A 641 1.86 -26.81 14.67
CA ASP A 641 0.62 -27.48 14.33
C ASP A 641 0.35 -28.69 15.25
N ILE A 642 -0.83 -28.69 15.83
CA ILE A 642 -1.32 -29.78 16.71
C ILE A 642 -2.58 -30.46 16.14
N TYR A 643 -2.98 -30.05 14.95
CA TYR A 643 -4.23 -30.49 14.36
C TYR A 643 -4.00 -31.60 13.31
N PRO A 644 -4.89 -32.59 13.24
CA PRO A 644 -4.74 -33.62 12.25
C PRO A 644 -5.00 -33.08 10.84
N LYS A 645 -4.38 -33.70 9.86
CA LYS A 645 -4.65 -33.43 8.45
C LYS A 645 -6.14 -33.47 8.14
N GLY A 646 -6.63 -32.46 7.46
CA GLY A 646 -8.04 -32.26 7.15
C GLY A 646 -8.78 -31.35 8.14
N ASP A 647 -8.24 -31.09 9.32
CA ASP A 647 -8.77 -30.04 10.21
C ASP A 647 -8.56 -28.68 9.57
N VAL A 648 -9.52 -27.78 9.67
CA VAL A 648 -9.45 -26.43 9.10
C VAL A 648 -8.36 -25.55 9.75
N ARG A 649 -7.85 -25.96 10.91
CA ARG A 649 -6.75 -25.31 11.65
C ARG A 649 -5.38 -25.90 11.32
N HIS A 650 -5.34 -27.02 10.60
CA HIS A 650 -4.10 -27.69 10.20
C HIS A 650 -3.25 -26.78 9.29
N GLU A 651 -1.98 -26.67 9.58
CA GLU A 651 -1.01 -25.89 8.81
C GLU A 651 -0.46 -26.75 7.66
N THR A 652 -1.03 -26.60 6.49
CA THR A 652 -0.71 -27.43 5.32
C THR A 652 0.70 -27.19 4.78
N THR A 653 1.35 -28.24 4.31
CA THR A 653 2.59 -28.14 3.53
C THR A 653 2.31 -27.63 2.10
N LEU A 654 3.34 -27.13 1.39
CA LEU A 654 3.20 -26.76 -0.03
C LEU A 654 2.78 -27.94 -0.91
N ALA A 655 3.18 -29.14 -0.54
CA ALA A 655 2.77 -30.36 -1.27
C ALA A 655 1.30 -30.69 -1.05
N GLU A 656 0.80 -30.48 0.15
CA GLU A 656 -0.63 -30.64 0.48
C GLU A 656 -1.47 -29.56 -0.20
N ASP A 657 -1.08 -28.30 -0.13
CA ASP A 657 -1.75 -27.22 -0.87
C ASP A 657 -1.84 -27.52 -2.36
N ALA A 658 -0.73 -27.97 -2.96
CA ALA A 658 -0.71 -28.33 -4.37
C ALA A 658 -1.60 -29.56 -4.67
N ALA A 659 -1.65 -30.53 -3.79
CA ALA A 659 -2.52 -31.71 -3.92
C ALA A 659 -4.00 -31.31 -3.77
N ASP A 660 -4.32 -30.47 -2.79
CA ASP A 660 -5.67 -29.99 -2.54
C ASP A 660 -6.18 -29.12 -3.70
N LEU A 661 -5.34 -28.21 -4.24
CA LEU A 661 -5.67 -27.42 -5.42
C LEU A 661 -5.91 -28.30 -6.66
N LYS A 662 -5.06 -29.32 -6.88
CA LYS A 662 -5.22 -30.25 -8.01
C LYS A 662 -6.45 -31.14 -7.84
N GLY A 663 -6.76 -31.55 -6.61
CA GLY A 663 -7.89 -32.41 -6.28
C GLY A 663 -9.23 -31.66 -6.21
N ALA A 664 -9.22 -30.35 -6.04
CA ALA A 664 -10.44 -29.56 -5.96
C ALA A 664 -11.20 -29.55 -7.28
N THR A 665 -12.52 -29.76 -7.20
CA THR A 665 -13.42 -29.76 -8.35
C THR A 665 -14.39 -28.59 -8.30
N LEU A 666 -14.87 -28.16 -9.46
CA LEU A 666 -15.88 -27.12 -9.57
C LEU A 666 -17.19 -27.49 -8.84
N ASP A 667 -17.55 -28.77 -8.86
CA ASP A 667 -18.76 -29.25 -8.16
C ASP A 667 -18.63 -29.18 -6.64
N GLN A 668 -17.43 -29.39 -6.10
CA GLN A 668 -17.16 -29.15 -4.67
C GLN A 668 -17.27 -27.66 -4.32
N VAL A 669 -16.76 -26.76 -5.17
CA VAL A 669 -16.91 -25.32 -5.00
C VAL A 669 -18.37 -24.89 -4.99
N LYS A 670 -19.17 -25.39 -5.95
CA LYS A 670 -20.62 -25.13 -6.01
C LYS A 670 -21.36 -25.71 -4.79
N ALA A 671 -21.00 -26.90 -4.36
CA ALA A 671 -21.57 -27.54 -3.18
C ALA A 671 -21.22 -26.74 -1.92
N PHE A 672 -19.95 -26.31 -1.77
CA PHE A 672 -19.54 -25.49 -0.63
C PHE A 672 -20.31 -24.17 -0.56
N HIS A 673 -20.46 -23.47 -1.69
CA HIS A 673 -21.28 -22.26 -1.73
C HIS A 673 -22.72 -22.52 -1.32
N ARG A 674 -23.37 -23.54 -1.91
CA ARG A 674 -24.75 -23.89 -1.60
C ARG A 674 -24.97 -24.24 -0.12
N ASP A 675 -24.02 -24.96 0.48
CA ASP A 675 -24.19 -25.57 1.78
C ASP A 675 -23.73 -24.64 2.92
N PHE A 676 -22.72 -23.76 2.69
CA PHE A 676 -22.08 -22.98 3.72
C PHE A 676 -22.36 -21.46 3.63
N TYR A 677 -22.73 -20.93 2.45
CA TYR A 677 -22.97 -19.50 2.35
C TYR A 677 -24.37 -19.11 2.84
N GLY A 678 -24.41 -18.08 3.69
CA GLY A 678 -25.63 -17.53 4.29
C GLY A 678 -25.30 -16.31 5.16
N THR A 679 -26.30 -15.75 5.82
CA THR A 679 -26.15 -14.56 6.64
C THR A 679 -26.33 -14.80 8.14
N VAL A 680 -26.36 -16.03 8.58
CA VAL A 680 -26.49 -16.33 10.03
C VAL A 680 -25.43 -17.35 10.41
N PRO A 681 -24.49 -16.97 11.28
CA PRO A 681 -24.28 -15.64 11.87
C PRO A 681 -23.41 -14.73 10.95
N ALA A 682 -23.80 -13.47 10.83
CA ALA A 682 -23.01 -12.47 10.14
C ALA A 682 -23.03 -11.11 10.89
N GLN A 683 -22.01 -10.29 10.67
CA GLN A 683 -21.91 -8.93 11.18
C GLN A 683 -21.65 -7.99 10.00
N MET A 684 -22.30 -6.84 10.00
CA MET A 684 -22.06 -5.78 9.02
C MET A 684 -21.92 -4.44 9.73
N ALA A 685 -20.89 -3.71 9.38
CA ALA A 685 -20.71 -2.33 9.82
C ALA A 685 -20.71 -1.39 8.61
N ILE A 686 -21.42 -0.28 8.73
CA ILE A 686 -21.48 0.76 7.70
C ILE A 686 -21.13 2.09 8.36
N VAL A 687 -20.10 2.75 7.83
CA VAL A 687 -19.58 4.02 8.35
C VAL A 687 -19.47 5.02 7.20
N GLY A 688 -19.97 6.23 7.37
CA GLY A 688 -19.86 7.28 6.38
C GLY A 688 -21.16 8.06 6.12
N ASP A 689 -21.28 8.67 4.95
CA ASP A 689 -22.43 9.53 4.62
C ASP A 689 -23.59 8.71 4.03
N PHE A 690 -24.49 8.26 4.88
CA PHE A 690 -25.68 7.51 4.47
C PHE A 690 -26.87 7.73 5.41
N ASP A 691 -28.02 7.24 5.02
CA ASP A 691 -29.24 7.24 5.85
C ASP A 691 -29.49 5.85 6.45
N ALA A 692 -29.26 5.69 7.75
CA ALA A 692 -29.45 4.43 8.45
C ALA A 692 -30.90 3.92 8.39
N GLY A 693 -31.90 4.82 8.31
CA GLY A 693 -33.32 4.45 8.23
C GLY A 693 -33.68 3.69 6.95
N SER A 694 -33.00 4.00 5.86
CA SER A 694 -33.18 3.31 4.57
C SER A 694 -32.39 1.98 4.48
N ILE A 695 -31.27 1.87 5.20
CA ILE A 695 -30.38 0.70 5.10
C ILE A 695 -30.92 -0.50 5.88
N VAL A 696 -31.48 -0.31 7.06
CA VAL A 696 -32.00 -1.45 7.87
C VAL A 696 -33.03 -2.28 7.10
N PRO A 697 -34.11 -1.71 6.50
CA PRO A 697 -35.04 -2.48 5.69
C PRO A 697 -34.40 -3.11 4.45
N LEU A 698 -33.41 -2.43 3.83
CA LEU A 698 -32.72 -2.94 2.66
C LEU A 698 -31.90 -4.19 3.02
N VAL A 699 -31.14 -4.17 4.11
CA VAL A 699 -30.38 -5.35 4.60
C VAL A 699 -31.32 -6.50 4.94
N ASP A 700 -32.46 -6.22 5.59
CA ASP A 700 -33.46 -7.25 5.87
C ASP A 700 -34.00 -7.88 4.60
N GLN A 701 -34.34 -7.08 3.60
CA GLN A 701 -34.80 -7.55 2.28
C GLN A 701 -33.71 -8.38 1.58
N LEU A 702 -32.46 -7.91 1.60
CA LEU A 702 -31.37 -8.55 0.86
C LEU A 702 -30.92 -9.87 1.53
N PHE A 703 -30.90 -9.95 2.83
CA PHE A 703 -30.27 -11.03 3.58
C PHE A 703 -31.22 -11.88 4.44
N GLY A 704 -32.45 -11.40 4.75
CA GLY A 704 -33.34 -12.00 5.71
C GLY A 704 -33.81 -13.43 5.47
N GLN A 705 -33.79 -13.89 4.23
CA GLN A 705 -34.21 -15.23 3.84
C GLN A 705 -33.02 -16.12 3.42
N TRP A 706 -31.80 -15.60 3.50
CA TRP A 706 -30.63 -16.34 3.03
C TRP A 706 -29.92 -17.04 4.21
N LYS A 707 -30.15 -18.33 4.33
CA LYS A 707 -29.59 -19.16 5.40
C LYS A 707 -28.71 -20.23 4.81
N ALA A 708 -27.55 -20.47 5.41
CA ALA A 708 -26.75 -21.66 5.12
C ALA A 708 -27.43 -22.91 5.66
N PRO A 709 -27.46 -24.04 4.92
CA PRO A 709 -27.92 -25.33 5.42
C PRO A 709 -27.06 -25.88 6.55
N GLU A 710 -25.73 -25.67 6.46
CA GLU A 710 -24.77 -26.20 7.42
C GLU A 710 -24.76 -25.43 8.73
N HIS A 711 -24.50 -26.13 9.81
CA HIS A 711 -24.34 -25.53 11.13
C HIS A 711 -23.09 -24.65 11.19
N VAL A 712 -23.18 -23.50 11.86
CA VAL A 712 -22.09 -22.56 12.03
C VAL A 712 -21.78 -22.37 13.51
N ALA A 713 -20.54 -22.65 13.90
CA ALA A 713 -20.02 -22.38 15.24
C ALA A 713 -18.56 -21.87 15.16
N PRO A 714 -18.11 -21.12 16.15
CA PRO A 714 -16.70 -20.68 16.18
C PRO A 714 -15.75 -21.89 16.21
N VAL A 715 -14.78 -21.89 15.31
CA VAL A 715 -13.67 -22.86 15.30
C VAL A 715 -12.57 -22.31 16.22
N LEU A 716 -12.50 -22.82 17.43
CA LEU A 716 -11.56 -22.34 18.45
C LEU A 716 -10.21 -23.03 18.32
N ARG A 717 -9.14 -22.26 18.47
CA ARG A 717 -7.77 -22.80 18.58
C ARG A 717 -7.48 -23.18 20.03
N LYS A 718 -6.64 -24.20 20.22
CA LYS A 718 -6.21 -24.66 21.55
C LYS A 718 -4.79 -24.16 21.83
N TYR A 719 -4.57 -23.67 23.04
CA TYR A 719 -3.21 -23.46 23.53
C TYR A 719 -2.50 -24.82 23.65
N ALA A 720 -1.28 -24.88 23.19
CA ALA A 720 -0.38 -26.02 23.40
C ALA A 720 1.02 -25.53 23.71
N ASP A 721 1.67 -26.16 24.67
CA ASP A 721 3.08 -25.91 24.98
C ASP A 721 3.91 -26.82 24.07
N ILE A 722 4.61 -26.20 23.12
CA ILE A 722 5.39 -26.91 22.09
C ILE A 722 6.88 -26.83 22.45
N LYS A 723 7.55 -27.99 22.36
CA LYS A 723 9.00 -28.04 22.61
C LYS A 723 9.73 -27.16 21.58
N PRO A 724 10.62 -26.26 22.00
CA PRO A 724 11.27 -25.34 21.07
C PRO A 724 12.22 -26.05 20.10
N VAL A 725 12.37 -25.48 18.91
CA VAL A 725 13.33 -25.90 17.88
C VAL A 725 14.17 -24.70 17.42
N HIS A 726 15.33 -25.00 16.85
CA HIS A 726 16.20 -24.03 16.22
C HIS A 726 16.67 -24.62 14.89
N GLU A 727 16.08 -24.18 13.79
CA GLU A 727 16.28 -24.80 12.48
C GLU A 727 16.72 -23.77 11.42
N THR A 728 17.44 -24.25 10.41
CA THR A 728 17.91 -23.41 9.31
C THR A 728 17.70 -24.11 7.99
N PHE A 729 16.95 -23.48 7.09
CA PHE A 729 16.63 -23.98 5.76
C PHE A 729 17.49 -23.28 4.70
N ASN A 730 17.85 -24.05 3.67
CA ASN A 730 18.61 -23.51 2.53
C ASN A 730 17.68 -22.98 1.45
N THR A 731 17.83 -21.73 1.09
CA THR A 731 17.20 -21.10 -0.08
C THR A 731 18.31 -20.53 -0.97
N PRO A 732 18.84 -21.36 -1.90
CA PRO A 732 20.02 -20.99 -2.68
C PRO A 732 19.77 -19.76 -3.56
N ASP A 733 20.84 -19.00 -3.82
CA ASP A 733 20.88 -17.85 -4.73
C ASP A 733 20.02 -16.66 -4.30
N LYS A 734 19.54 -16.65 -3.06
CA LYS A 734 18.82 -15.51 -2.49
C LYS A 734 19.78 -14.54 -1.81
N GLU A 735 19.56 -13.24 -2.07
CA GLU A 735 20.39 -12.17 -1.46
C GLU A 735 19.96 -11.82 -0.05
N ASN A 736 18.68 -12.02 0.29
CA ASN A 736 18.19 -11.94 1.64
C ASN A 736 17.72 -13.29 2.17
N GLY A 737 17.82 -13.44 3.48
CA GLY A 737 17.20 -14.49 4.24
C GLY A 737 16.11 -13.94 5.16
N PHE A 738 15.42 -14.85 5.81
CA PHE A 738 14.34 -14.54 6.74
C PHE A 738 14.59 -15.25 8.08
N TYR A 739 14.49 -14.48 9.16
CA TYR A 739 14.47 -14.93 10.54
C TYR A 739 13.05 -14.86 11.06
N THR A 740 12.55 -15.92 11.67
CA THR A 740 11.29 -15.92 12.39
C THR A 740 11.38 -16.75 13.66
N ALA A 741 10.76 -16.25 14.71
CA ALA A 741 10.73 -16.95 16.00
C ALA A 741 9.33 -16.82 16.61
N ARG A 742 8.90 -17.85 17.33
CA ARG A 742 7.56 -17.90 17.96
C ARG A 742 7.57 -18.72 19.23
N MET A 743 6.73 -18.33 20.17
CA MET A 743 6.26 -19.15 21.28
C MET A 743 4.76 -18.96 21.48
N ASN A 744 4.05 -20.01 21.85
CA ASN A 744 2.64 -19.93 22.18
C ASN A 744 2.44 -19.36 23.59
N LEU A 745 1.37 -18.57 23.74
CA LEU A 745 0.94 -17.97 25.01
C LEU A 745 -0.48 -18.44 25.33
N ASP A 746 -0.72 -18.86 26.57
CA ASP A 746 -2.07 -19.08 27.10
C ASP A 746 -2.66 -17.71 27.45
N LEU A 747 -3.23 -17.03 26.45
CA LEU A 747 -3.58 -15.62 26.54
C LEU A 747 -4.87 -15.30 25.76
N ASN A 748 -5.78 -14.62 26.43
CA ASN A 748 -7.01 -14.10 25.84
C ASN A 748 -7.02 -12.56 25.91
N VAL A 749 -7.72 -11.89 25.00
CA VAL A 749 -7.82 -10.40 24.96
C VAL A 749 -8.45 -9.78 26.22
N ASP A 750 -9.18 -10.56 27.01
CA ASP A 750 -9.80 -10.11 28.27
C ASP A 750 -8.92 -10.37 29.50
N ASP A 751 -7.76 -11.02 29.34
CA ASP A 751 -6.85 -11.28 30.45
C ASP A 751 -6.35 -9.97 31.07
N PRO A 752 -6.19 -9.94 32.43
CA PRO A 752 -5.72 -8.75 33.13
C PRO A 752 -4.34 -8.27 32.70
N ASP A 753 -3.46 -9.19 32.29
CA ASP A 753 -2.08 -8.91 31.89
C ASP A 753 -1.99 -8.42 30.41
N TYR A 754 -3.03 -8.63 29.58
CA TYR A 754 -2.96 -8.32 28.14
C TYR A 754 -2.67 -6.85 27.83
N PRO A 755 -3.26 -5.85 28.51
CA PRO A 755 -2.92 -4.45 28.27
C PRO A 755 -1.43 -4.14 28.57
N ALA A 756 -0.86 -4.78 29.60
CA ALA A 756 0.56 -4.64 29.92
C ALA A 756 1.46 -5.32 28.87
N LEU A 757 1.06 -6.49 28.39
CA LEU A 757 1.78 -7.21 27.34
C LEU A 757 1.79 -6.47 26.01
N MET A 758 0.68 -5.82 25.62
CA MET A 758 0.66 -4.96 24.43
C MET A 758 1.63 -3.77 24.54
N LEU A 759 1.68 -3.13 25.72
CA LEU A 759 2.65 -2.05 25.96
C LEU A 759 4.10 -2.58 25.91
N ALA A 760 4.34 -3.76 26.49
CA ALA A 760 5.65 -4.39 26.49
C ALA A 760 6.11 -4.75 25.06
N ASP A 761 5.21 -5.31 24.25
CA ASP A 761 5.48 -5.62 22.84
C ASP A 761 5.78 -4.35 22.04
N TYR A 762 4.99 -3.30 22.22
CA TYR A 762 5.23 -2.01 21.56
C TYR A 762 6.64 -1.47 21.87
N ILE A 763 7.10 -1.58 23.12
CA ILE A 763 8.45 -1.17 23.51
C ILE A 763 9.50 -2.12 22.93
N PHE A 764 9.24 -3.43 22.98
CA PHE A 764 10.23 -4.43 22.59
C PHE A 764 10.46 -4.46 21.07
N GLY A 765 9.42 -4.64 20.26
CA GLY A 765 9.56 -4.79 18.81
C GLY A 765 8.37 -4.26 17.98
N GLY A 766 7.18 -4.13 18.59
CA GLY A 766 5.95 -3.73 17.90
C GLY A 766 5.85 -2.23 17.61
N GLY A 767 6.58 -1.39 18.31
CA GLY A 767 6.53 0.08 18.17
C GLY A 767 7.36 0.66 17.01
N GLY A 768 7.70 -0.16 16.00
CA GLY A 768 8.42 0.29 14.80
C GLY A 768 9.90 0.57 15.06
N LEU A 769 10.49 1.50 14.29
CA LEU A 769 11.95 1.72 14.20
C LEU A 769 12.66 2.06 15.51
N LYS A 770 11.95 2.53 16.52
CA LYS A 770 12.51 2.89 17.83
C LYS A 770 12.19 1.89 18.93
N SER A 771 11.52 0.79 18.61
CA SER A 771 11.47 -0.34 19.52
C SER A 771 12.89 -0.85 19.82
N ARG A 772 13.08 -1.48 20.99
CA ARG A 772 14.40 -1.96 21.42
C ARG A 772 15.03 -2.88 20.37
N LEU A 773 14.25 -3.81 19.83
CA LEU A 773 14.70 -4.76 18.83
C LEU A 773 15.17 -4.06 17.55
N MET A 774 14.34 -3.15 17.02
CA MET A 774 14.67 -2.44 15.78
C MET A 774 15.82 -1.44 15.96
N ASP A 775 15.89 -0.77 17.12
CA ASP A 775 17.06 0.05 17.48
C ASP A 775 18.34 -0.79 17.49
N ARG A 776 18.27 -2.05 17.98
CA ARG A 776 19.41 -2.97 18.01
C ARG A 776 19.76 -3.47 16.60
N ILE A 777 18.83 -4.16 15.91
CA ILE A 777 19.17 -4.90 14.70
C ILE A 777 19.25 -4.00 13.43
N ARG A 778 18.57 -2.86 13.44
CA ARG A 778 18.59 -1.93 12.30
C ARG A 778 19.49 -0.73 12.56
N GLN A 779 19.28 0.00 13.67
CA GLN A 779 19.93 1.30 13.90
C GLN A 779 21.39 1.16 14.37
N LYS A 780 21.65 0.24 15.27
CA LYS A 780 23.00 0.05 15.86
C LYS A 780 23.85 -0.90 15.05
N ASP A 781 23.30 -2.07 14.73
CA ASP A 781 24.11 -3.16 14.17
C ASP A 781 23.99 -3.26 12.63
N GLY A 782 22.99 -2.60 12.02
CA GLY A 782 22.77 -2.61 10.57
C GLY A 782 22.55 -4.01 9.97
N LEU A 783 21.95 -4.92 10.74
CA LEU A 783 21.79 -6.33 10.34
C LEU A 783 20.57 -6.56 9.48
N SER A 784 19.52 -5.77 9.69
CA SER A 784 18.19 -5.97 9.10
C SER A 784 17.61 -4.67 8.59
N TYR A 785 16.98 -4.73 7.43
CA TYR A 785 16.16 -3.64 6.91
C TYR A 785 14.86 -3.45 7.70
N GLY A 786 14.20 -4.55 8.04
CA GLY A 786 12.92 -4.53 8.71
C GLY A 786 12.65 -5.79 9.51
N GLY A 787 11.90 -5.61 10.57
CA GLY A 787 11.48 -6.68 11.46
C GLY A 787 10.65 -6.11 12.60
N GLY A 788 10.35 -6.94 13.56
CA GLY A 788 9.60 -6.53 14.75
C GLY A 788 9.14 -7.71 15.58
N SER A 789 8.38 -7.41 16.64
CA SER A 789 7.67 -8.42 17.41
C SER A 789 6.17 -8.15 17.43
N GLN A 790 5.42 -9.18 17.80
CA GLN A 790 3.98 -9.12 17.98
C GLN A 790 3.56 -10.04 19.10
N ILE A 791 2.78 -9.53 20.05
CA ILE A 791 2.01 -10.34 20.99
C ILE A 791 0.55 -10.35 20.52
N ALA A 792 0.04 -11.52 20.18
CA ALA A 792 -1.36 -11.75 19.87
C ALA A 792 -2.04 -12.54 20.98
N ALA A 793 -3.28 -12.21 21.27
CA ALA A 793 -4.14 -12.93 22.19
C ALA A 793 -5.35 -13.51 21.44
N GLY A 794 -5.91 -14.60 21.93
CA GLY A 794 -7.13 -15.16 21.35
C GLY A 794 -8.34 -14.25 21.63
N ASP A 795 -9.17 -14.06 20.62
CA ASP A 795 -10.41 -13.27 20.76
C ASP A 795 -11.51 -14.04 21.51
N LEU A 796 -11.70 -15.31 21.17
CA LEU A 796 -12.72 -16.21 21.72
C LEU A 796 -12.12 -17.42 22.45
N ASP A 797 -10.84 -17.64 22.29
CA ASP A 797 -10.07 -18.73 22.88
C ASP A 797 -8.85 -18.21 23.67
N ARG A 798 -7.93 -19.09 23.99
CA ARG A 798 -6.70 -18.72 24.72
C ARG A 798 -5.43 -19.05 23.93
N ALA A 799 -5.54 -19.19 22.60
CA ALA A 799 -4.42 -19.52 21.72
C ALA A 799 -3.67 -18.25 21.30
N GLY A 800 -3.01 -17.63 22.24
CA GLY A 800 -2.14 -16.48 21.98
C GLY A 800 -0.73 -16.88 21.53
N MET A 801 0.04 -15.91 21.07
CA MET A 801 1.45 -16.09 20.68
C MET A 801 2.28 -14.84 20.90
N PHE A 802 3.59 -15.06 21.08
CA PHE A 802 4.62 -14.05 20.88
C PHE A 802 5.44 -14.46 19.65
N ALA A 803 5.55 -13.57 18.68
CA ALA A 803 6.30 -13.82 17.45
C ALA A 803 7.27 -12.68 17.17
N ILE A 804 8.40 -13.02 16.54
CA ILE A 804 9.44 -12.08 16.09
C ILE A 804 9.76 -12.43 14.64
N SER A 805 10.01 -11.43 13.80
CA SER A 805 10.52 -11.66 12.44
C SER A 805 11.50 -10.57 12.03
N ALA A 806 12.43 -10.92 11.14
CA ALA A 806 13.37 -9.98 10.54
C ALA A 806 13.84 -10.46 9.18
N ILE A 807 14.03 -9.51 8.24
CA ILE A 807 14.66 -9.76 6.94
C ILE A 807 16.10 -9.27 7.03
N ALA A 808 17.06 -10.14 6.70
CA ALA A 808 18.49 -9.80 6.77
C ALA A 808 19.26 -10.54 5.68
N ALA A 809 20.44 -10.04 5.32
CA ALA A 809 21.35 -10.80 4.46
C ALA A 809 21.68 -12.16 5.10
N PRO A 810 21.80 -13.26 4.34
CA PRO A 810 21.97 -14.61 4.89
C PRO A 810 23.10 -14.72 5.91
N GLN A 811 24.23 -14.05 5.66
CA GLN A 811 25.38 -14.02 6.57
C GLN A 811 25.10 -13.32 7.91
N ASN A 812 24.05 -12.53 8.01
CA ASN A 812 23.67 -11.79 9.21
C ASN A 812 22.62 -12.51 10.06
N LEU A 813 21.95 -13.56 9.55
CA LEU A 813 20.84 -14.21 10.26
C LEU A 813 21.23 -14.72 11.67
N ALA A 814 22.41 -15.33 11.82
CA ALA A 814 22.90 -15.76 13.13
C ALA A 814 23.16 -14.59 14.09
N ARG A 815 23.55 -13.42 13.56
CA ARG A 815 23.75 -12.21 14.37
C ARG A 815 22.42 -11.60 14.78
N VAL A 816 21.40 -11.67 13.90
CA VAL A 816 20.02 -11.27 14.23
C VAL A 816 19.48 -12.14 15.35
N ASP A 817 19.67 -13.47 15.27
CA ASP A 817 19.27 -14.42 16.29
C ASP A 817 19.91 -14.09 17.66
N ALA A 818 21.24 -13.90 17.66
CA ALA A 818 21.95 -13.49 18.87
C ALA A 818 21.42 -12.15 19.44
N ALA A 819 21.21 -11.16 18.58
CA ALA A 819 20.68 -9.85 19.00
C ALA A 819 19.26 -9.94 19.57
N VAL A 820 18.39 -10.79 19.01
CA VAL A 820 17.04 -11.06 19.55
C VAL A 820 17.15 -11.64 20.95
N HIS A 821 17.97 -12.67 21.15
CA HIS A 821 18.13 -13.31 22.46
C HIS A 821 18.75 -12.38 23.50
N GLU A 822 19.74 -11.57 23.10
CA GLU A 822 20.35 -10.55 23.98
C GLU A 822 19.33 -9.49 24.41
N GLU A 823 18.51 -8.98 23.48
CA GLU A 823 17.49 -7.98 23.80
C GLU A 823 16.38 -8.56 24.67
N LEU A 824 15.95 -9.81 24.43
CA LEU A 824 15.01 -10.50 25.30
C LEU A 824 15.58 -10.67 26.71
N ALA A 825 16.82 -11.16 26.82
CA ALA A 825 17.49 -11.33 28.10
C ALA A 825 17.64 -10.00 28.86
N ARG A 826 17.97 -8.91 28.12
CA ARG A 826 18.07 -7.57 28.69
C ARG A 826 16.69 -7.06 29.15
N ALA A 827 15.63 -7.24 28.35
CA ALA A 827 14.28 -6.82 28.72
C ALA A 827 13.75 -7.57 29.94
N LEU A 828 14.08 -8.86 30.07
CA LEU A 828 13.70 -9.69 31.23
C LEU A 828 14.50 -9.35 32.50
N LYS A 829 15.81 -9.13 32.36
CA LYS A 829 16.70 -8.82 33.48
C LYS A 829 16.46 -7.39 33.99
N ASP A 830 16.62 -6.40 33.12
CA ASP A 830 16.66 -4.99 33.51
C ASP A 830 15.25 -4.37 33.55
N GLY A 831 14.29 -4.97 32.83
CA GLY A 831 12.95 -4.46 32.62
C GLY A 831 12.90 -3.30 31.64
N PHE A 832 11.71 -2.77 31.50
CA PHE A 832 11.43 -1.53 30.76
C PHE A 832 11.54 -0.32 31.66
N THR A 833 11.70 0.87 31.12
CA THR A 833 11.84 2.12 31.86
C THR A 833 10.52 2.90 31.93
N ALA A 834 10.41 3.85 32.82
CA ALA A 834 9.24 4.73 32.94
C ALA A 834 9.06 5.61 31.69
N ALA A 835 10.16 6.02 31.05
CA ALA A 835 10.11 6.79 29.81
C ALA A 835 9.56 5.95 28.64
N GLU A 836 10.00 4.70 28.50
CA GLU A 836 9.50 3.78 27.47
C GLU A 836 8.00 3.48 27.69
N LEU A 837 7.59 3.22 28.94
CA LEU A 837 6.17 3.01 29.27
C LEU A 837 5.31 4.24 28.91
N SER A 838 5.80 5.44 29.23
CA SER A 838 5.09 6.68 28.92
C SER A 838 4.96 6.87 27.39
N GLY A 839 6.05 6.64 26.65
CA GLY A 839 6.04 6.71 25.18
C GLY A 839 5.10 5.66 24.55
N ALA A 840 5.15 4.40 25.03
CA ALA A 840 4.28 3.34 24.55
C ALA A 840 2.78 3.63 24.79
N LYS A 841 2.42 4.12 25.96
CA LYS A 841 1.06 4.55 26.27
C LYS A 841 0.59 5.64 25.31
N SER A 842 1.41 6.68 25.14
CA SER A 842 1.09 7.78 24.21
C SER A 842 0.94 7.28 22.78
N GLY A 843 1.91 6.52 22.27
CA GLY A 843 1.91 6.01 20.91
C GLY A 843 0.72 5.10 20.61
N LEU A 844 0.47 4.09 21.46
CA LEU A 844 -0.66 3.16 21.27
C LEU A 844 -2.02 3.86 21.38
N ILE A 845 -2.20 4.78 22.30
CA ILE A 845 -3.46 5.54 22.40
C ILE A 845 -3.68 6.37 21.14
N GLN A 846 -2.66 7.08 20.66
CA GLN A 846 -2.80 7.87 19.42
C GLN A 846 -3.09 6.97 18.21
N GLN A 847 -2.42 5.84 18.08
CA GLN A 847 -2.71 4.86 17.03
C GLN A 847 -4.17 4.36 17.09
N ARG A 848 -4.68 4.06 18.27
CA ARG A 848 -6.07 3.63 18.45
C ARG A 848 -7.08 4.73 18.16
N ILE A 849 -6.74 5.99 18.46
CA ILE A 849 -7.55 7.16 18.08
C ILE A 849 -7.56 7.32 16.56
N GLN A 850 -6.41 7.20 15.90
CA GLN A 850 -6.31 7.25 14.43
C GLN A 850 -7.13 6.14 13.77
N ASN A 851 -7.06 4.91 14.28
CA ASN A 851 -7.88 3.80 13.78
C ASN A 851 -9.40 4.10 13.91
N ARG A 852 -9.83 4.80 14.95
CA ARG A 852 -11.24 5.24 15.07
C ARG A 852 -11.58 6.44 14.20
N ALA A 853 -10.60 7.18 13.72
CA ALA A 853 -10.79 8.25 12.76
C ALA A 853 -10.89 7.74 11.31
N ASP A 854 -10.32 6.57 11.03
CA ASP A 854 -10.40 5.92 9.73
C ASP A 854 -11.68 5.07 9.61
N ASP A 855 -12.45 5.29 8.54
CA ASP A 855 -13.74 4.62 8.36
C ASP A 855 -13.61 3.11 8.14
N GLY A 856 -12.54 2.68 7.46
CA GLY A 856 -12.25 1.27 7.22
C GLY A 856 -11.88 0.55 8.51
N ALA A 857 -10.96 1.11 9.31
CA ALA A 857 -10.58 0.54 10.59
C ALA A 857 -11.73 0.57 11.61
N LEU A 858 -12.57 1.62 11.56
CA LEU A 858 -13.73 1.76 12.42
C LEU A 858 -14.82 0.72 12.09
N SER A 859 -15.09 0.49 10.79
CA SER A 859 -16.05 -0.53 10.35
C SER A 859 -15.56 -1.95 10.64
N ALA A 860 -14.29 -2.25 10.36
CA ALA A 860 -13.68 -3.54 10.71
C ALA A 860 -13.65 -3.78 12.23
N GLY A 861 -13.40 -2.74 13.01
CA GLY A 861 -13.48 -2.80 14.47
C GLY A 861 -14.90 -3.16 14.95
N TRP A 862 -15.93 -2.57 14.37
CA TRP A 862 -17.31 -2.89 14.71
C TRP A 862 -17.67 -4.35 14.38
N THR A 863 -17.35 -4.85 13.19
CA THR A 863 -17.65 -6.25 12.83
C THR A 863 -16.92 -7.23 13.76
N SER A 864 -15.67 -6.93 14.12
CA SER A 864 -14.91 -7.72 15.09
C SER A 864 -15.54 -7.73 16.47
N TYR A 865 -15.90 -6.56 17.01
CA TYR A 865 -16.55 -6.47 18.33
C TYR A 865 -17.93 -7.14 18.35
N LEU A 866 -18.75 -6.95 17.32
CA LEU A 866 -20.05 -7.62 17.22
C LEU A 866 -19.94 -9.15 17.19
N TYR A 867 -18.88 -9.67 16.57
CA TYR A 867 -18.59 -11.11 16.58
C TYR A 867 -18.22 -11.61 17.98
N GLN A 868 -17.36 -10.88 18.67
CA GLN A 868 -16.93 -11.19 20.04
C GLN A 868 -18.00 -10.91 21.11
N GLY A 869 -19.16 -10.35 20.73
CA GLY A 869 -20.17 -9.88 21.69
C GLY A 869 -19.75 -8.62 22.45
N LYS A 870 -18.85 -7.83 21.89
CA LYS A 870 -18.27 -6.60 22.46
C LYS A 870 -18.74 -5.34 21.71
N THR A 871 -18.36 -4.18 22.26
CA THR A 871 -18.63 -2.86 21.66
C THR A 871 -17.42 -1.94 21.88
N TYR A 872 -17.50 -0.71 21.42
CA TYR A 872 -16.47 0.30 21.73
C TYR A 872 -16.43 0.68 23.22
N GLU A 873 -17.40 0.26 24.03
CA GLU A 873 -17.30 0.36 25.51
C GLU A 873 -16.20 -0.55 26.04
N TRP A 874 -16.09 -1.78 25.51
CA TRP A 874 -14.96 -2.67 25.83
C TRP A 874 -13.63 -2.03 25.42
N SER A 875 -13.58 -1.39 24.23
CA SER A 875 -12.38 -0.66 23.77
C SER A 875 -12.01 0.48 24.73
N ALA A 876 -12.99 1.22 25.23
CA ALA A 876 -12.78 2.29 26.21
C ALA A 876 -12.25 1.75 27.55
N ASP A 877 -12.81 0.63 28.02
CA ASP A 877 -12.33 -0.06 29.23
C ASP A 877 -10.90 -0.57 29.03
N PHE A 878 -10.63 -1.18 27.90
CA PHE A 878 -9.29 -1.66 27.56
C PHE A 878 -8.25 -0.53 27.56
N GLU A 879 -8.55 0.61 26.92
CA GLU A 879 -7.67 1.79 26.92
C GLU A 879 -7.46 2.36 28.33
N ARG A 880 -8.52 2.39 29.15
CA ARG A 880 -8.42 2.80 30.55
C ARG A 880 -7.51 1.87 31.35
N ARG A 881 -7.65 0.54 31.19
CA ARG A 881 -6.76 -0.46 31.82
C ARG A 881 -5.32 -0.29 31.32
N MET A 882 -5.11 -0.10 30.04
CA MET A 882 -3.79 0.12 29.43
C MET A 882 -3.13 1.39 29.99
N MET A 883 -3.87 2.49 30.12
CA MET A 883 -3.35 3.72 30.72
C MET A 883 -3.06 3.60 32.20
N ALA A 884 -3.76 2.72 32.93
CA ALA A 884 -3.55 2.45 34.33
C ALA A 884 -2.33 1.55 34.62
N VAL A 885 -1.77 0.85 33.63
CA VAL A 885 -0.62 -0.04 33.78
C VAL A 885 0.56 0.70 34.40
N THR A 886 1.08 0.19 35.51
CA THR A 886 2.27 0.71 36.17
C THR A 886 3.54 0.01 35.68
N LEU A 887 4.70 0.63 35.85
CA LEU A 887 5.97 0.03 35.41
C LEU A 887 6.24 -1.35 36.09
N PRO A 888 5.97 -1.54 37.41
CA PRO A 888 6.07 -2.87 37.98
C PRO A 888 5.14 -3.90 37.34
N GLN A 889 3.89 -3.53 37.02
CA GLN A 889 2.94 -4.43 36.34
C GLN A 889 3.41 -4.79 34.94
N LEU A 890 3.87 -3.81 34.16
CA LEU A 890 4.45 -4.02 32.84
C LEU A 890 5.57 -5.06 32.86
N ASN A 891 6.56 -4.83 33.74
CA ASN A 891 7.73 -5.71 33.89
C ASN A 891 7.35 -7.09 34.42
N ALA A 892 6.40 -7.18 35.34
CA ALA A 892 5.91 -8.44 35.88
C ALA A 892 5.18 -9.28 34.83
N ALA A 893 4.28 -8.65 34.04
CA ALA A 893 3.53 -9.31 32.99
C ALA A 893 4.46 -9.86 31.89
N PHE A 894 5.45 -9.07 31.47
CA PHE A 894 6.41 -9.50 30.47
C PHE A 894 7.26 -10.69 30.96
N ARG A 895 7.80 -10.61 32.16
CA ARG A 895 8.58 -11.72 32.79
C ARG A 895 7.76 -12.99 33.01
N LYS A 896 6.47 -12.85 33.27
CA LYS A 896 5.54 -13.99 33.44
C LYS A 896 5.23 -14.66 32.10
N ALA A 897 5.06 -13.87 31.05
CA ALA A 897 4.61 -14.38 29.76
C ALA A 897 5.76 -14.85 28.87
N ILE A 898 6.91 -14.19 28.88
CA ILE A 898 8.01 -14.42 27.96
C ILE A 898 9.12 -15.25 28.60
N ASP A 899 9.38 -16.40 28.00
CA ASP A 899 10.48 -17.28 28.34
C ASP A 899 11.31 -17.59 27.08
N PRO A 900 12.51 -17.03 26.93
CA PRO A 900 13.36 -17.29 25.76
C PRO A 900 13.69 -18.76 25.54
N ALA A 901 13.67 -19.58 26.59
CA ALA A 901 13.90 -21.02 26.48
C ALA A 901 12.77 -21.78 25.77
N ARG A 902 11.60 -21.15 25.60
CA ARG A 902 10.45 -21.70 24.87
C ARG A 902 10.33 -21.17 23.43
N LEU A 903 11.26 -20.29 23.03
CA LEU A 903 11.21 -19.65 21.71
C LEU A 903 11.72 -20.63 20.64
N SER A 904 10.84 -21.03 19.73
CA SER A 904 11.24 -21.74 18.51
C SER A 904 11.74 -20.76 17.48
N VAL A 905 12.86 -21.06 16.86
CA VAL A 905 13.52 -20.20 15.84
C VAL A 905 13.65 -20.97 14.53
N VAL A 906 13.24 -20.35 13.46
CA VAL A 906 13.47 -20.85 12.10
C VAL A 906 14.09 -19.75 11.25
N MET A 907 15.16 -20.10 10.54
CA MET A 907 15.84 -19.23 9.59
C MET A 907 15.82 -19.86 8.20
N ALA A 908 15.68 -19.06 7.18
CA ALA A 908 15.87 -19.50 5.79
C ALA A 908 16.75 -18.49 5.04
N GLY A 909 17.67 -19.00 4.25
CA GLY A 909 18.57 -18.16 3.46
C GLY A 909 19.61 -19.03 2.72
N ASP A 910 20.44 -18.39 1.89
CA ASP A 910 21.51 -19.07 1.19
C ASP A 910 22.60 -19.54 2.15
N GLN A 911 22.68 -20.84 2.37
CA GLN A 911 23.67 -21.43 3.29
C GLN A 911 25.13 -21.27 2.83
N ALA A 912 25.36 -21.11 1.52
CA ALA A 912 26.70 -20.82 1.03
C ALA A 912 27.17 -19.43 1.51
N LYS A 913 26.30 -18.43 1.43
CA LYS A 913 26.54 -17.08 1.94
C LYS A 913 26.64 -17.03 3.47
N MET A 914 25.86 -17.82 4.19
CA MET A 914 25.94 -17.96 5.66
C MET A 914 27.30 -18.49 6.13
N LYS A 915 27.92 -19.42 5.37
CA LYS A 915 29.20 -20.03 5.71
C LYS A 915 30.42 -19.11 5.47
N VAL A 916 30.33 -18.24 4.48
CA VAL A 916 31.43 -17.29 4.15
C VAL A 916 31.71 -16.35 5.32
N ALA A 917 30.68 -15.91 6.05
CA ALA A 917 30.84 -15.05 7.23
C ALA A 917 31.57 -15.73 8.41
N LYS A 918 31.47 -17.07 8.56
CA LYS A 918 32.23 -17.82 9.59
C LYS A 918 33.73 -17.96 9.31
N ALA A 919 34.16 -17.72 8.08
CA ALA A 919 35.55 -17.82 7.67
C ALA A 919 36.27 -16.45 7.67
N ALA A 920 35.55 -15.34 7.84
CA ALA A 920 36.07 -13.97 7.81
C ALA A 920 36.23 -13.33 9.20
N HIS A 921 35.98 -14.07 10.28
CA HIS A 921 36.21 -13.71 11.68
C HIS A 921 37.12 -14.77 12.29
#